data_7973387c6c3d4699df57d4bbbe80a0c9
#
_entry.id   7973387c6c3d4699df57d4bbbe80a0c9
#
_cell.length_a   1.000
_cell.length_b   1.000
_cell.length_c   1.000
_cell.angle_alpha   90.00
_cell.angle_beta   90.00
_cell.angle_gamma   90.00
#
_symmetry.space_group_name_H-M   'P 1'
#
loop_
_entity.id
_entity.type
_entity.pdbx_description
1 polymer ?
#
loop_
_entity_poly.entity_id
_entity_poly.type
_entity_poly.pdbx_seq_one_letter_code
_entity_poly.pdbx_strand_id
1 'polypeptide(L)'
;MLEARRILVLLVALLAALAGVVSVSAWTPVDVATDPNLRMPGTQPNGALTFQSATGCNCHFDYYYMSPPEEPGLNWEGSVMSQSARDPIFFASLVVAAQDSIWALGNPNAADMCVRCHFPMGWLRGNSSANAINFSGYDYEGVSCDLCHRLYDPHFEFTFAGTREGTSPEGVYWDEATTASHTALTNTLVQDRAASAAVQMFNNSPFFDAAYMPPDTYTEATSGQMYVAAAGNYRGPFADAGGPHPPGYSRFHKSRYFCGTSHDISNGALANQGADPTQPLPTEVQPAYAYYHAERTFSEFMLSDYGQEGGAAGTGSFAPSVFETSRPGNVIASCQDCHMRDVSGAASGAASAVMRPSGSTEHPNSGQPLHDLTGGGHWVATVLASTVPTSLSYDPTNAALLGNPGTLTLDLTQGAPLDWTSLQAGAGRSIQTLSRAASIEAATYLNNLGTLSFRIQNHTGHKLLTGYPEGRRMFVNVKVFDGADLVYEVNPYDAAVGMLKGQPGVAGSPSLGPNERYDDRLVFEAKGSSTLTGEQQTFHFTLTTGRYKDNRIPPRGFDVAASAERLADPVYQGLSAPTYFTAAEYAGGYDHILLSGLPLGATKVEVGLHYQTSTREYIEFLRDEINGTGGTLVGTGAGGDPPYIVQTDGLFSHLRGWGNAIWSLWEHNKDVPGMAPIQITSADAAVEQSPMTYLPLVTRR
;
A
#
# COMPACT_ATOMS: atom_id res chain seq x y z
N MET A 1 -64.45 33.52 12.62
CA MET A 1 -63.76 33.22 11.36
C MET A 1 -62.25 33.52 11.43
N LEU A 2 -61.76 34.58 12.11
CA LEU A 2 -60.31 34.87 12.22
C LEU A 2 -59.53 33.86 13.08
N GLU A 3 -60.10 33.40 14.20
CA GLU A 3 -59.43 32.40 15.07
C GLU A 3 -59.34 31.02 14.42
N ALA A 4 -60.37 30.58 13.72
CA ALA A 4 -60.33 29.30 12.99
C ALA A 4 -59.27 29.28 11.87
N ARG A 5 -59.05 30.44 11.22
CA ARG A 5 -57.92 30.58 10.25
C ARG A 5 -56.55 30.55 10.89
N ARG A 6 -56.38 31.15 12.07
CA ARG A 6 -55.12 31.10 12.83
C ARG A 6 -54.76 29.69 13.31
N ILE A 7 -55.78 28.95 13.80
CA ILE A 7 -55.60 27.57 14.22
C ILE A 7 -55.24 26.67 13.03
N LEU A 8 -55.88 26.88 11.86
CA LEU A 8 -55.58 26.10 10.67
C LEU A 8 -54.16 26.41 10.13
N VAL A 9 -53.72 27.64 10.17
CA VAL A 9 -52.38 28.03 9.76
C VAL A 9 -51.31 27.45 10.71
N LEU A 10 -51.58 27.44 12.02
CA LEU A 10 -50.68 26.82 12.99
C LEU A 10 -50.66 25.29 12.89
N LEU A 11 -51.77 24.66 12.58
CA LEU A 11 -51.84 23.19 12.34
C LEU A 11 -51.10 22.82 11.03
N VAL A 12 -51.25 23.61 9.97
CA VAL A 12 -50.53 23.40 8.73
C VAL A 12 -49.03 23.64 8.91
N ALA A 13 -48.63 24.67 9.68
CA ALA A 13 -47.23 24.92 10.00
C ALA A 13 -46.63 23.84 10.90
N LEU A 14 -47.41 23.29 11.86
CA LEU A 14 -47.01 22.16 12.72
C LEU A 14 -46.91 20.86 11.92
N LEU A 15 -47.85 20.58 11.02
CA LEU A 15 -47.81 19.46 10.09
C LEU A 15 -46.65 19.58 9.11
N ALA A 16 -46.32 20.78 8.60
CA ALA A 16 -45.16 21.03 7.76
C ALA A 16 -43.85 20.88 8.54
N ALA A 17 -43.83 21.29 9.82
CA ALA A 17 -42.67 21.07 10.70
C ALA A 17 -42.50 19.61 11.15
N LEU A 18 -43.59 18.85 11.28
CA LEU A 18 -43.58 17.41 11.53
C LEU A 18 -43.31 16.57 10.27
N ALA A 19 -43.64 17.08 9.09
CA ALA A 19 -43.23 16.47 7.80
C ALA A 19 -41.76 16.73 7.45
N GLY A 20 -41.11 17.65 8.17
CA GLY A 20 -39.75 18.06 7.91
C GLY A 20 -38.64 17.28 8.62
N VAL A 21 -38.94 16.17 9.32
CA VAL A 21 -37.89 15.34 9.97
C VAL A 21 -38.26 13.85 9.89
N VAL A 22 -38.50 13.38 8.72
CA VAL A 22 -38.12 12.01 8.40
C VAL A 22 -36.86 12.17 7.55
N SER A 23 -35.71 12.13 8.19
CA SER A 23 -34.48 11.75 7.50
C SER A 23 -34.72 10.34 7.01
N VAL A 24 -35.29 10.20 5.84
CA VAL A 24 -35.25 8.95 5.13
C VAL A 24 -33.76 8.78 4.86
N SER A 25 -33.12 7.85 5.56
CA SER A 25 -31.81 7.38 5.15
C SER A 25 -31.94 7.07 3.67
N ALA A 26 -31.23 7.82 2.83
CA ALA A 26 -31.37 7.73 1.39
C ALA A 26 -30.88 6.35 0.89
N TRP A 27 -30.03 5.66 1.66
CA TRP A 27 -29.47 4.36 1.35
C TRP A 27 -29.96 3.27 2.32
N THR A 28 -29.99 2.03 1.83
CA THR A 28 -30.39 0.87 2.62
C THR A 28 -29.14 0.17 3.15
N PRO A 29 -28.98 0.01 4.47
CA PRO A 29 -27.88 -0.77 5.03
C PRO A 29 -27.91 -2.22 4.50
N VAL A 30 -26.77 -2.69 4.00
CA VAL A 30 -26.55 -4.09 3.62
C VAL A 30 -25.41 -4.61 4.48
N ASP A 31 -25.57 -5.79 5.05
CA ASP A 31 -24.51 -6.43 5.81
C ASP A 31 -23.35 -6.78 4.88
N VAL A 32 -22.15 -6.31 5.18
CA VAL A 32 -20.95 -6.53 4.36
C VAL A 32 -20.62 -8.01 4.19
N ALA A 33 -20.95 -8.86 5.17
CA ALA A 33 -20.74 -10.30 5.10
C ALA A 33 -21.65 -10.97 4.05
N THR A 34 -22.75 -10.32 3.71
CA THR A 34 -23.77 -10.83 2.77
C THR A 34 -23.91 -9.97 1.53
N ASP A 35 -23.15 -8.87 1.43
CA ASP A 35 -23.16 -8.01 0.25
C ASP A 35 -22.52 -8.72 -0.95
N PRO A 36 -23.30 -9.04 -1.98
CA PRO A 36 -22.79 -9.74 -3.15
C PRO A 36 -21.72 -8.94 -3.90
N ASN A 37 -21.68 -7.61 -3.79
CA ASN A 37 -20.70 -6.78 -4.49
C ASN A 37 -19.32 -6.80 -3.83
N LEU A 38 -19.22 -7.28 -2.59
CA LEU A 38 -17.97 -7.24 -1.83
C LEU A 38 -17.47 -8.59 -1.36
N ARG A 39 -18.33 -9.60 -1.40
CA ARG A 39 -17.94 -10.93 -0.95
C ARG A 39 -16.89 -11.54 -1.87
N MET A 40 -15.82 -11.99 -1.25
CA MET A 40 -14.72 -12.70 -1.89
C MET A 40 -14.41 -13.97 -1.10
N PRO A 41 -13.81 -15.01 -1.69
CA PRO A 41 -13.34 -16.17 -0.95
C PRO A 41 -12.41 -15.79 0.20
N GLY A 42 -12.35 -16.66 1.19
CA GLY A 42 -11.57 -16.45 2.42
C GLY A 42 -12.47 -16.48 3.66
N THR A 43 -11.87 -16.26 4.81
CA THR A 43 -12.61 -16.16 6.08
C THR A 43 -13.50 -14.92 6.04
N GLN A 44 -14.79 -15.13 6.18
CA GLN A 44 -15.78 -14.05 6.24
C GLN A 44 -15.94 -13.52 7.67
N PRO A 45 -16.46 -12.30 7.85
CA PRO A 45 -16.80 -11.76 9.16
C PRO A 45 -17.62 -12.76 9.97
N ASN A 46 -17.16 -13.03 11.20
CA ASN A 46 -17.80 -13.97 12.11
C ASN A 46 -17.67 -13.47 13.54
N GLY A 47 -18.79 -13.08 14.14
CA GLY A 47 -18.86 -12.58 15.51
C GLY A 47 -18.35 -13.54 16.60
N ALA A 48 -18.10 -14.81 16.26
CA ALA A 48 -17.48 -15.77 17.17
C ALA A 48 -15.95 -15.80 17.09
N LEU A 49 -15.31 -15.16 16.07
CA LEU A 49 -13.87 -15.06 15.99
C LEU A 49 -13.34 -14.14 17.10
N THR A 50 -12.31 -14.62 17.77
CA THR A 50 -11.59 -13.85 18.80
C THR A 50 -10.13 -13.73 18.42
N PHE A 51 -9.54 -12.59 18.76
CA PHE A 51 -8.11 -12.32 18.56
C PHE A 51 -7.48 -11.92 19.89
N GLN A 52 -6.16 -12.04 19.96
CA GLN A 52 -5.38 -11.60 21.09
C GLN A 52 -4.73 -10.24 20.75
N SER A 53 -4.78 -9.31 21.70
CA SER A 53 -4.01 -8.07 21.60
C SER A 53 -2.52 -8.33 21.58
N ALA A 54 -1.77 -7.48 20.90
CA ALA A 54 -0.30 -7.52 20.92
C ALA A 54 0.28 -7.43 22.33
N THR A 55 -0.38 -6.76 23.26
CA THR A 55 0.02 -6.73 24.67
C THR A 55 0.02 -8.11 25.34
N GLY A 56 -0.72 -9.08 24.79
CA GLY A 56 -0.70 -10.49 25.23
C GLY A 56 0.54 -11.24 24.71
N CYS A 57 1.25 -10.69 23.74
CA CYS A 57 2.45 -11.27 23.14
C CYS A 57 3.75 -10.77 23.81
N ASN A 58 3.70 -10.38 25.07
CA ASN A 58 4.76 -9.70 25.81
C ASN A 58 6.12 -10.44 25.85
N CYS A 59 6.16 -11.76 25.64
CA CYS A 59 7.41 -12.50 25.50
C CYS A 59 8.20 -12.15 24.24
N HIS A 60 7.58 -11.48 23.27
CA HIS A 60 8.17 -11.03 22.01
C HIS A 60 8.56 -9.56 22.02
N PHE A 61 8.45 -8.90 23.17
CA PHE A 61 8.78 -7.49 23.39
C PHE A 61 9.76 -7.35 24.54
N ASP A 62 10.64 -6.36 24.46
CA ASP A 62 11.52 -5.87 25.54
C ASP A 62 12.26 -6.99 26.33
N TYR A 63 12.78 -7.99 25.62
CA TYR A 63 13.64 -8.98 26.22
C TYR A 63 15.11 -8.55 26.13
N TYR A 64 15.49 -7.70 27.02
CA TYR A 64 16.68 -6.85 27.11
C TYR A 64 18.04 -7.52 26.85
N TYR A 65 18.14 -8.84 26.86
CA TYR A 65 19.37 -9.57 26.59
C TYR A 65 19.57 -9.85 25.08
N MET A 66 18.64 -9.41 24.24
CA MET A 66 18.73 -9.47 22.81
C MET A 66 18.96 -8.05 22.26
N SER A 67 19.54 -7.94 21.10
CA SER A 67 19.64 -6.65 20.41
C SER A 67 18.26 -6.19 19.94
N PRO A 68 17.88 -4.90 20.10
CA PRO A 68 16.59 -4.40 19.62
C PRO A 68 16.23 -4.76 18.17
N PRO A 69 17.19 -4.81 17.21
CA PRO A 69 16.88 -5.26 15.85
C PRO A 69 16.30 -6.67 15.75
N GLU A 70 16.49 -7.51 16.74
CA GLU A 70 16.03 -8.90 16.75
C GLU A 70 14.61 -9.06 17.32
N GLU A 71 14.12 -8.08 18.06
CA GLU A 71 12.82 -8.14 18.73
C GLU A 71 11.65 -7.93 17.76
N PRO A 72 10.80 -8.95 17.53
CA PRO A 72 9.68 -8.84 16.60
C PRO A 72 8.71 -7.74 17.00
N GLY A 73 8.36 -7.64 18.29
CA GLY A 73 7.34 -6.74 18.79
C GLY A 73 7.69 -5.27 18.61
N LEU A 74 8.88 -4.84 19.07
CA LEU A 74 9.30 -3.43 18.94
C LEU A 74 9.47 -3.01 17.49
N ASN A 75 9.99 -3.91 16.65
CA ASN A 75 10.12 -3.62 15.22
C ASN A 75 8.74 -3.48 14.55
N TRP A 76 7.81 -4.39 14.87
CA TRP A 76 6.43 -4.33 14.38
C TRP A 76 5.72 -3.06 14.83
N GLU A 77 5.81 -2.67 16.11
CA GLU A 77 5.20 -1.43 16.61
C GLU A 77 5.64 -0.17 15.87
N GLY A 78 6.89 -0.14 15.41
CA GLY A 78 7.42 0.96 14.60
C GLY A 78 6.96 0.96 13.16
N SER A 79 6.27 -0.09 12.69
CA SER A 79 5.82 -0.21 11.31
C SER A 79 4.50 0.50 11.06
N VAL A 80 4.28 0.96 9.81
CA VAL A 80 2.98 1.51 9.40
C VAL A 80 1.91 0.41 9.34
N MET A 81 2.29 -0.86 9.22
CA MET A 81 1.35 -1.98 9.25
C MET A 81 0.68 -2.12 10.62
N SER A 82 1.42 -2.01 11.72
CA SER A 82 0.84 -2.00 13.07
C SER A 82 -0.05 -0.78 13.31
N GLN A 83 0.23 0.32 12.62
CA GLN A 83 -0.49 1.59 12.74
C GLN A 83 -1.52 1.80 11.63
N SER A 84 -1.79 0.80 10.80
CA SER A 84 -2.72 0.93 9.67
C SER A 84 -4.13 1.37 10.10
N ALA A 85 -4.55 0.99 11.30
CA ALA A 85 -5.80 1.39 11.93
C ALA A 85 -5.74 2.77 12.64
N ARG A 86 -4.63 3.49 12.55
CA ARG A 86 -4.42 4.82 13.15
C ARG A 86 -3.90 5.84 12.16
N ASP A 87 -3.78 5.46 10.89
CA ASP A 87 -3.28 6.31 9.82
C ASP A 87 -4.32 7.39 9.45
N PRO A 88 -4.02 8.70 9.61
CA PRO A 88 -4.97 9.76 9.30
C PRO A 88 -5.27 9.88 7.79
N ILE A 89 -4.31 9.52 6.92
CA ILE A 89 -4.54 9.51 5.46
C ILE A 89 -5.56 8.42 5.12
N PHE A 90 -5.40 7.24 5.73
CA PHE A 90 -6.36 6.15 5.58
C PHE A 90 -7.78 6.58 5.97
N PHE A 91 -7.96 7.19 7.13
CA PHE A 91 -9.30 7.61 7.57
C PHE A 91 -9.94 8.61 6.62
N ALA A 92 -9.21 9.61 6.16
CA ALA A 92 -9.72 10.57 5.20
C ALA A 92 -10.10 9.87 3.86
N SER A 93 -9.28 8.93 3.40
CA SER A 93 -9.56 8.13 2.20
C SER A 93 -10.78 7.22 2.39
N LEU A 94 -10.96 6.64 3.58
CA LEU A 94 -12.12 5.82 3.95
C LEU A 94 -13.42 6.60 3.84
N VAL A 95 -13.42 7.87 4.27
CA VAL A 95 -14.61 8.74 4.18
C VAL A 95 -15.02 8.96 2.73
N VAL A 96 -14.05 9.28 1.87
CA VAL A 96 -14.30 9.46 0.43
C VAL A 96 -14.80 8.15 -0.17
N ALA A 97 -14.17 7.02 0.14
CA ALA A 97 -14.58 5.71 -0.35
C ALA A 97 -16.02 5.36 0.04
N ALA A 98 -16.43 5.66 1.27
CA ALA A 98 -17.81 5.43 1.73
C ALA A 98 -18.82 6.32 0.99
N GLN A 99 -18.51 7.59 0.81
CA GLN A 99 -19.33 8.55 0.07
C GLN A 99 -19.51 8.15 -1.40
N ASP A 100 -18.41 7.83 -2.06
CA ASP A 100 -18.39 7.38 -3.46
C ASP A 100 -19.22 6.10 -3.65
N SER A 101 -19.08 5.17 -2.71
CA SER A 101 -19.83 3.92 -2.71
C SER A 101 -21.34 4.15 -2.60
N ILE A 102 -21.80 5.04 -1.72
CA ILE A 102 -23.21 5.38 -1.61
C ILE A 102 -23.70 6.00 -2.93
N TRP A 103 -22.96 6.95 -3.47
CA TRP A 103 -23.34 7.61 -4.72
C TRP A 103 -23.42 6.62 -5.90
N ALA A 104 -22.46 5.69 -6.01
CA ALA A 104 -22.38 4.74 -7.11
C ALA A 104 -23.25 3.47 -6.91
N LEU A 105 -23.38 2.97 -5.67
CA LEU A 105 -23.95 1.65 -5.34
C LEU A 105 -25.15 1.69 -4.42
N GLY A 106 -25.49 2.84 -3.81
CA GLY A 106 -26.57 2.99 -2.86
C GLY A 106 -26.28 2.48 -1.45
N ASN A 107 -25.03 2.15 -1.13
CA ASN A 107 -24.56 1.78 0.21
C ASN A 107 -23.07 2.09 0.38
N PRO A 108 -22.54 2.23 1.60
CA PRO A 108 -21.15 2.61 1.84
C PRO A 108 -20.15 1.45 1.74
N ASN A 109 -20.57 0.26 1.35
CA ASN A 109 -19.85 -0.98 1.60
C ASN A 109 -18.55 -1.13 0.80
N ALA A 110 -18.31 -0.38 -0.30
CA ALA A 110 -17.02 -0.40 -0.98
C ALA A 110 -15.86 0.02 -0.05
N ALA A 111 -16.14 0.83 0.98
CA ALA A 111 -15.17 1.16 2.02
C ALA A 111 -14.76 -0.04 2.89
N ASP A 112 -15.53 -1.13 2.89
CA ASP A 112 -15.19 -2.37 3.57
C ASP A 112 -13.91 -3.02 3.02
N MET A 113 -13.62 -2.83 1.74
CA MET A 113 -12.34 -3.26 1.14
C MET A 113 -11.14 -2.65 1.86
N CYS A 114 -11.26 -1.41 2.32
CA CYS A 114 -10.21 -0.73 3.07
C CYS A 114 -10.02 -1.33 4.46
N VAL A 115 -11.13 -1.56 5.17
CA VAL A 115 -11.07 -2.06 6.55
C VAL A 115 -10.61 -3.51 6.66
N ARG A 116 -10.77 -4.34 5.61
CA ARG A 116 -10.21 -5.70 5.58
C ARG A 116 -8.71 -5.74 5.86
N CYS A 117 -7.96 -4.76 5.37
CA CYS A 117 -6.51 -4.70 5.52
C CYS A 117 -6.07 -3.75 6.63
N HIS A 118 -6.82 -2.66 6.88
CA HIS A 118 -6.44 -1.66 7.88
C HIS A 118 -6.96 -1.97 9.29
N PHE A 119 -8.13 -2.65 9.40
CA PHE A 119 -8.71 -3.14 10.65
C PHE A 119 -9.03 -4.64 10.57
N PRO A 120 -8.09 -5.49 10.15
CA PRO A 120 -8.42 -6.87 9.79
C PRO A 120 -9.03 -7.68 10.93
N MET A 121 -8.59 -7.47 12.16
CA MET A 121 -9.17 -8.17 13.32
C MET A 121 -10.59 -7.72 13.58
N GLY A 122 -10.87 -6.43 13.54
CA GLY A 122 -12.21 -5.88 13.71
C GLY A 122 -13.14 -6.31 12.58
N TRP A 123 -12.66 -6.32 11.34
CA TRP A 123 -13.42 -6.80 10.20
C TRP A 123 -13.79 -8.29 10.35
N LEU A 124 -12.81 -9.14 10.62
CA LEU A 124 -13.02 -10.59 10.81
C LEU A 124 -13.95 -10.92 11.97
N ARG A 125 -14.00 -10.09 13.02
CA ARG A 125 -14.93 -10.20 14.14
C ARG A 125 -16.35 -9.77 13.81
N GLY A 126 -16.60 -9.21 12.64
CA GLY A 126 -17.90 -8.68 12.25
C GLY A 126 -18.20 -7.30 12.83
N ASN A 127 -17.20 -6.55 13.27
CA ASN A 127 -17.35 -5.18 13.79
C ASN A 127 -17.30 -4.13 12.66
N SER A 128 -17.15 -4.55 11.41
CA SER A 128 -17.02 -3.63 10.29
C SER A 128 -18.30 -2.82 10.09
N SER A 129 -18.08 -1.54 9.90
CA SER A 129 -19.06 -0.61 9.36
C SER A 129 -18.30 0.47 8.58
N ALA A 130 -18.94 1.06 7.60
CA ALA A 130 -18.30 2.06 6.75
C ALA A 130 -17.77 3.29 7.49
N ASN A 131 -18.23 3.54 8.71
CA ASN A 131 -17.76 4.65 9.55
C ASN A 131 -16.76 4.23 10.63
N ALA A 132 -16.39 2.96 10.70
CA ALA A 132 -15.46 2.39 11.69
C ALA A 132 -15.83 2.63 13.17
N ILE A 133 -17.05 3.07 13.47
CA ILE A 133 -17.47 3.48 14.82
C ILE A 133 -17.62 2.30 15.79
N ASN A 134 -17.77 1.09 15.25
CA ASN A 134 -17.91 -0.13 16.05
C ASN A 134 -16.58 -0.76 16.43
N PHE A 135 -15.47 -0.25 15.92
CA PHE A 135 -14.15 -0.74 16.27
C PHE A 135 -13.73 -0.27 17.65
N SER A 136 -13.12 -1.15 18.40
CA SER A 136 -12.71 -0.89 19.78
C SER A 136 -11.58 -1.81 20.23
N GLY A 137 -10.81 -1.35 21.23
CA GLY A 137 -9.73 -2.14 21.81
C GLY A 137 -8.69 -2.53 20.74
N TYR A 138 -8.34 -3.80 20.69
CA TYR A 138 -7.31 -4.30 19.78
C TYR A 138 -7.67 -4.26 18.28
N ASP A 139 -8.91 -3.90 17.92
CA ASP A 139 -9.23 -3.62 16.51
C ASP A 139 -8.34 -2.50 15.94
N TYR A 140 -7.86 -1.58 16.81
CA TYR A 140 -6.94 -0.48 16.47
C TYR A 140 -5.45 -0.87 16.37
N GLU A 141 -5.11 -2.15 16.49
CA GLU A 141 -3.71 -2.61 16.40
C GLU A 141 -3.29 -2.95 14.96
N GLY A 142 -4.09 -2.58 13.97
CA GLY A 142 -3.77 -2.79 12.55
C GLY A 142 -3.56 -4.27 12.21
N VAL A 143 -2.54 -4.53 11.38
CA VAL A 143 -2.14 -5.92 11.03
C VAL A 143 -1.28 -6.48 12.15
N SER A 144 -1.91 -7.26 13.02
CA SER A 144 -1.30 -7.72 14.29
C SER A 144 -0.58 -9.06 14.19
N CYS A 145 0.19 -9.37 15.23
CA CYS A 145 0.85 -10.65 15.40
C CYS A 145 -0.14 -11.82 15.32
N ASP A 146 -1.26 -11.72 16.07
CA ASP A 146 -2.26 -12.79 16.15
C ASP A 146 -2.95 -13.05 14.80
N LEU A 147 -3.13 -12.01 13.98
CA LEU A 147 -3.64 -12.18 12.63
C LEU A 147 -2.65 -12.96 11.76
N CYS A 148 -1.42 -12.41 11.60
CA CYS A 148 -0.42 -12.98 10.69
C CYS A 148 -0.10 -14.43 11.05
N HIS A 149 0.12 -14.71 12.35
CA HIS A 149 0.46 -16.05 12.81
C HIS A 149 -0.72 -17.04 12.87
N ARG A 150 -1.90 -16.63 12.44
CA ARG A 150 -3.08 -17.51 12.27
C ARG A 150 -3.52 -17.68 10.81
N LEU A 151 -2.87 -16.99 9.88
CA LEU A 151 -3.11 -17.24 8.46
C LEU A 151 -2.67 -18.64 8.09
N TYR A 152 -3.53 -19.37 7.39
CA TYR A 152 -3.19 -20.67 6.83
C TYR A 152 -3.12 -20.61 5.31
N ASP A 153 -2.39 -21.57 4.74
CA ASP A 153 -2.15 -21.68 3.31
C ASP A 153 -3.27 -22.44 2.61
N PRO A 154 -4.15 -21.79 1.84
CA PRO A 154 -5.24 -22.48 1.15
C PRO A 154 -4.81 -23.14 -0.17
N HIS A 155 -3.61 -22.82 -0.66
CA HIS A 155 -3.08 -23.27 -1.97
C HIS A 155 -1.90 -24.23 -1.83
N PHE A 156 -1.74 -24.81 -0.66
CA PHE A 156 -0.55 -25.52 -0.17
C PHE A 156 0.11 -26.46 -1.17
N GLU A 157 -0.64 -27.29 -1.88
CA GLU A 157 -0.07 -28.37 -2.70
C GLU A 157 0.34 -27.97 -4.11
N PHE A 158 -0.27 -26.90 -4.66
CA PHE A 158 -0.09 -26.54 -6.05
C PHE A 158 0.56 -25.17 -6.22
N THR A 159 0.01 -24.16 -5.61
CA THR A 159 0.43 -22.77 -5.84
C THR A 159 1.84 -22.49 -5.31
N PHE A 160 2.26 -23.21 -4.28
CA PHE A 160 3.53 -22.93 -3.59
C PHE A 160 4.64 -23.93 -3.97
N ALA A 161 4.39 -24.87 -4.86
CA ALA A 161 5.44 -25.75 -5.37
C ALA A 161 6.55 -24.89 -6.00
N GLY A 162 7.79 -25.08 -5.54
CA GLY A 162 8.92 -24.30 -6.01
C GLY A 162 9.09 -22.89 -5.41
N THR A 163 8.16 -22.43 -4.55
CA THR A 163 8.31 -21.13 -3.86
C THR A 163 9.02 -21.26 -2.51
N ARG A 164 9.38 -22.46 -2.14
CA ARG A 164 10.13 -22.72 -0.93
C ARG A 164 11.49 -22.07 -0.98
N GLU A 165 12.03 -21.79 0.18
CA GLU A 165 13.44 -21.51 0.33
C GLU A 165 14.22 -22.73 -0.16
N GLY A 166 14.55 -22.77 -1.40
CA GLY A 166 15.28 -23.77 -2.09
C GLY A 166 15.64 -25.08 -1.39
N THR A 167 15.80 -26.13 -2.08
CA THR A 167 16.61 -27.22 -1.58
C THR A 167 17.96 -26.61 -1.23
N SER A 168 18.33 -26.56 0.08
CA SER A 168 19.71 -26.33 0.40
C SER A 168 20.56 -27.31 -0.45
N PRO A 169 21.81 -27.01 -0.74
CA PRO A 169 22.71 -27.99 -1.35
C PRO A 169 22.68 -29.34 -0.63
N GLU A 170 22.32 -29.30 0.65
CA GLU A 170 22.22 -30.46 1.54
C GLU A 170 20.83 -31.12 1.49
N GLY A 171 19.85 -30.54 0.82
CA GLY A 171 18.50 -31.11 0.65
C GLY A 171 17.67 -31.23 1.91
N VAL A 172 18.04 -30.55 2.99
CA VAL A 172 17.50 -30.84 4.34
C VAL A 172 16.56 -29.75 4.84
N TYR A 173 16.68 -28.53 4.31
CA TYR A 173 15.91 -27.38 4.81
C TYR A 173 14.65 -27.19 3.98
N TRP A 174 13.55 -27.02 4.66
CA TRP A 174 12.29 -26.62 4.03
C TRP A 174 11.83 -27.52 2.87
N ASP A 175 12.44 -28.70 2.70
CA ASP A 175 11.99 -29.69 1.74
C ASP A 175 10.89 -30.55 2.35
N GLU A 176 9.69 -30.11 2.17
CA GLU A 176 8.49 -30.77 2.67
C GLU A 176 8.24 -32.14 2.04
N ALA A 177 8.82 -32.41 0.87
CA ALA A 177 8.66 -33.68 0.19
C ALA A 177 9.51 -34.81 0.79
N THR A 178 10.66 -34.46 1.40
CA THR A 178 11.60 -35.44 1.95
C THR A 178 11.47 -35.65 3.46
N THR A 179 10.76 -34.78 4.16
CA THR A 179 10.69 -34.81 5.61
C THR A 179 9.42 -35.49 6.13
N ALA A 180 9.36 -36.79 5.94
CA ALA A 180 8.40 -37.65 6.66
C ALA A 180 8.49 -37.52 8.20
N SER A 181 9.51 -36.84 8.72
CA SER A 181 9.74 -36.59 10.14
C SER A 181 9.13 -35.29 10.67
N HIS A 182 8.59 -34.41 9.82
CA HIS A 182 7.98 -33.15 10.29
C HIS A 182 6.51 -33.36 10.69
N THR A 183 6.31 -33.89 11.87
CA THR A 183 4.97 -34.10 12.46
C THR A 183 4.19 -32.78 12.52
N ALA A 184 4.88 -31.66 12.80
CA ALA A 184 4.26 -30.33 12.81
C ALA A 184 3.74 -29.94 11.43
N LEU A 185 4.51 -30.17 10.36
CA LEU A 185 4.10 -29.92 8.99
C LEU A 185 2.85 -30.72 8.63
N THR A 186 2.86 -32.03 8.88
CA THR A 186 1.73 -32.93 8.58
C THR A 186 0.46 -32.45 9.31
N ASN A 187 0.57 -32.10 10.58
CA ASN A 187 -0.57 -31.59 11.35
C ASN A 187 -1.09 -30.26 10.81
N THR A 188 -0.20 -29.34 10.42
CA THR A 188 -0.58 -28.05 9.85
C THR A 188 -1.30 -28.23 8.52
N LEU A 189 -0.79 -29.09 7.63
CA LEU A 189 -1.44 -29.41 6.36
C LEU A 189 -2.85 -29.97 6.56
N VAL A 190 -3.03 -30.90 7.50
CA VAL A 190 -4.35 -31.46 7.82
C VAL A 190 -5.29 -30.38 8.37
N GLN A 191 -4.80 -29.49 9.22
CA GLN A 191 -5.58 -28.36 9.74
C GLN A 191 -5.96 -27.37 8.63
N ASP A 192 -5.06 -27.02 7.73
CA ASP A 192 -5.30 -26.10 6.65
C ASP A 192 -6.33 -26.65 5.67
N ARG A 193 -6.25 -27.93 5.33
CA ARG A 193 -7.25 -28.61 4.49
C ARG A 193 -8.61 -28.65 5.17
N ALA A 194 -8.67 -28.97 6.45
CA ALA A 194 -9.93 -28.99 7.18
C ALA A 194 -10.58 -27.61 7.27
N ALA A 195 -9.76 -26.55 7.46
CA ALA A 195 -10.22 -25.16 7.47
C ALA A 195 -10.70 -24.71 6.08
N SER A 196 -9.98 -25.10 5.02
CA SER A 196 -10.35 -24.80 3.63
C SER A 196 -11.71 -25.37 3.25
N ALA A 197 -12.05 -26.57 3.74
CA ALA A 197 -13.35 -27.20 3.50
C ALA A 197 -14.55 -26.39 4.03
N ALA A 198 -14.34 -25.49 4.99
CA ALA A 198 -15.38 -24.63 5.54
C ALA A 198 -15.62 -23.36 4.72
N VAL A 199 -14.77 -23.04 3.74
CA VAL A 199 -14.94 -21.85 2.91
C VAL A 199 -16.03 -22.10 1.88
N GLN A 200 -17.00 -21.19 1.85
CA GLN A 200 -18.15 -21.29 0.95
C GLN A 200 -18.22 -20.09 0.01
N MET A 201 -18.72 -20.35 -1.20
CA MET A 201 -19.12 -19.31 -2.15
C MET A 201 -20.39 -18.61 -1.68
N PHE A 202 -20.73 -17.48 -2.29
CA PHE A 202 -21.91 -16.71 -1.96
C PHE A 202 -23.23 -17.54 -2.03
N ASN A 203 -23.30 -18.49 -2.95
CA ASN A 203 -24.44 -19.41 -3.10
C ASN A 203 -24.40 -20.59 -2.12
N ASN A 204 -23.52 -20.58 -1.10
CA ASN A 204 -23.27 -21.62 -0.11
C ASN A 204 -22.70 -22.94 -0.66
N SER A 205 -22.29 -23.01 -1.92
CA SER A 205 -21.51 -24.14 -2.39
C SER A 205 -20.08 -24.09 -1.85
N PRO A 206 -19.39 -25.23 -1.68
CA PRO A 206 -17.98 -25.23 -1.30
C PRO A 206 -17.13 -24.47 -2.31
N PHE A 207 -16.19 -23.63 -1.84
CA PHE A 207 -15.23 -22.98 -2.70
C PHE A 207 -14.14 -23.95 -3.15
N PHE A 208 -13.65 -24.79 -2.23
CA PHE A 208 -12.68 -25.82 -2.53
C PHE A 208 -13.36 -27.12 -2.98
N ASP A 209 -12.74 -27.83 -3.88
CA ASP A 209 -13.20 -29.14 -4.33
C ASP A 209 -13.00 -30.25 -3.27
N ALA A 210 -13.34 -31.50 -3.60
CA ALA A 210 -13.17 -32.63 -2.70
C ALA A 210 -11.70 -32.98 -2.38
N ALA A 211 -10.75 -32.47 -3.17
CA ALA A 211 -9.30 -32.57 -2.93
C ALA A 211 -8.76 -31.35 -2.18
N TYR A 212 -9.63 -30.46 -1.74
CA TYR A 212 -9.31 -29.19 -1.06
C TYR A 212 -8.58 -28.18 -1.96
N MET A 213 -8.85 -28.24 -3.26
CA MET A 213 -8.28 -27.33 -4.23
C MET A 213 -9.29 -26.24 -4.61
N PRO A 214 -8.83 -24.98 -4.82
CA PRO A 214 -9.69 -23.94 -5.35
C PRO A 214 -9.99 -24.21 -6.84
N PRO A 215 -10.99 -23.52 -7.44
CA PRO A 215 -11.20 -23.54 -8.88
C PRO A 215 -9.91 -23.18 -9.64
N ASP A 216 -9.67 -23.79 -10.79
CA ASP A 216 -8.43 -23.63 -11.59
C ASP A 216 -8.05 -22.18 -11.90
N THR A 217 -9.04 -21.28 -11.97
CA THR A 217 -8.83 -19.85 -12.22
C THR A 217 -8.42 -19.06 -10.97
N TYR A 218 -8.47 -19.68 -9.79
CA TYR A 218 -8.22 -19.04 -8.52
C TYR A 218 -6.91 -19.57 -7.91
N THR A 219 -5.81 -19.04 -8.33
CA THR A 219 -4.46 -19.49 -7.94
C THR A 219 -3.77 -18.60 -6.92
N GLU A 220 -4.33 -17.45 -6.63
CA GLU A 220 -3.73 -16.45 -5.73
C GLU A 220 -4.82 -15.80 -4.87
N ALA A 221 -4.52 -15.57 -3.59
CA ALA A 221 -5.37 -14.79 -2.69
C ALA A 221 -4.84 -13.35 -2.62
N THR A 222 -5.68 -12.38 -2.96
CA THR A 222 -5.37 -10.93 -2.92
C THR A 222 -6.56 -10.15 -2.36
N SER A 223 -6.52 -8.84 -2.33
CA SER A 223 -7.66 -7.97 -1.93
C SER A 223 -8.23 -8.26 -0.54
N GLY A 224 -7.39 -8.67 0.40
CA GLY A 224 -7.80 -9.01 1.75
C GLY A 224 -8.49 -10.38 1.88
N GLN A 225 -8.26 -11.30 0.95
CA GLN A 225 -8.74 -12.68 1.02
C GLN A 225 -7.87 -13.48 2.00
N MET A 226 -8.12 -13.30 3.26
CA MET A 226 -7.39 -13.95 4.35
C MET A 226 -8.07 -15.26 4.73
N TYR A 227 -7.26 -16.27 5.02
CA TYR A 227 -7.72 -17.57 5.50
C TYR A 227 -7.18 -17.76 6.90
N VAL A 228 -8.04 -17.58 7.90
CA VAL A 228 -7.66 -17.44 9.32
C VAL A 228 -8.08 -18.65 10.13
N ALA A 229 -7.11 -19.27 10.79
CA ALA A 229 -7.36 -20.40 11.69
C ALA A 229 -8.07 -19.97 12.98
N ALA A 230 -8.70 -20.94 13.65
CA ALA A 230 -9.27 -20.71 14.97
C ALA A 230 -8.21 -20.28 15.99
N ALA A 231 -8.63 -19.61 17.06
CA ALA A 231 -7.76 -19.13 18.12
C ALA A 231 -6.89 -20.27 18.70
N GLY A 232 -5.64 -19.93 19.00
CA GLY A 232 -4.65 -20.88 19.51
C GLY A 232 -3.96 -21.78 18.48
N ASN A 233 -4.34 -21.70 17.21
CA ASN A 233 -3.67 -22.45 16.13
C ASN A 233 -2.64 -21.55 15.45
N TYR A 234 -1.59 -21.21 16.18
CA TYR A 234 -0.50 -20.40 15.67
C TYR A 234 0.37 -21.14 14.67
N ARG A 235 0.94 -20.41 13.73
CA ARG A 235 1.82 -20.90 12.67
C ARG A 235 3.05 -20.01 12.56
N GLY A 236 4.14 -20.60 12.10
CA GLY A 236 5.38 -19.88 11.83
C GLY A 236 6.28 -20.63 10.87
N PRO A 237 7.35 -19.99 10.40
CA PRO A 237 8.22 -20.55 9.36
C PRO A 237 9.21 -21.61 9.89
N PHE A 238 9.17 -21.99 11.18
CA PHE A 238 10.13 -22.87 11.79
C PHE A 238 9.48 -24.12 12.38
N ALA A 239 9.96 -25.31 11.96
CA ALA A 239 9.41 -26.58 12.41
C ALA A 239 9.84 -26.96 13.85
N ASP A 240 10.91 -26.36 14.35
CA ASP A 240 11.46 -26.58 15.68
C ASP A 240 11.13 -25.47 16.68
N ALA A 241 10.23 -24.57 16.34
CA ALA A 241 9.81 -23.51 17.25
C ALA A 241 9.17 -24.11 18.50
N GLY A 242 9.73 -23.78 19.65
CA GLY A 242 9.26 -24.21 20.97
C GLY A 242 8.61 -23.07 21.74
N GLY A 243 7.87 -23.39 22.79
CA GLY A 243 7.31 -22.38 23.67
C GLY A 243 6.02 -22.79 24.34
N PRO A 244 5.42 -21.90 25.14
CA PRO A 244 4.15 -22.17 25.84
C PRO A 244 2.96 -22.33 24.87
N HIS A 245 3.09 -21.85 23.63
CA HIS A 245 2.13 -22.04 22.54
C HIS A 245 2.90 -22.51 21.28
N PRO A 246 3.31 -23.80 21.20
CA PRO A 246 4.11 -24.29 20.09
C PRO A 246 3.36 -24.04 18.77
N PRO A 247 3.93 -23.25 17.85
CA PRO A 247 3.31 -23.00 16.57
C PRO A 247 3.42 -24.24 15.67
N GLY A 248 2.42 -24.41 14.80
CA GLY A 248 2.55 -25.30 13.66
C GLY A 248 3.54 -24.73 12.65
N TYR A 249 4.30 -25.59 11.99
CA TYR A 249 5.13 -25.17 10.87
C TYR A 249 4.25 -24.80 9.66
N SER A 250 4.54 -23.67 9.04
CA SER A 250 3.90 -23.26 7.79
C SER A 250 4.88 -22.54 6.87
N ARG A 251 5.13 -23.09 5.71
CA ARG A 251 5.95 -22.45 4.67
C ARG A 251 5.33 -21.16 4.13
N PHE A 252 4.02 -20.98 4.31
CA PHE A 252 3.29 -19.81 3.84
C PHE A 252 3.90 -18.51 4.37
N HIS A 253 4.41 -18.50 5.61
CA HIS A 253 5.03 -17.33 6.22
C HIS A 253 6.34 -16.87 5.54
N LYS A 254 6.95 -17.71 4.71
CA LYS A 254 8.10 -17.37 3.87
C LYS A 254 7.76 -17.34 2.37
N SER A 255 6.49 -17.46 2.03
CA SER A 255 6.01 -17.43 0.65
C SER A 255 5.72 -16.02 0.18
N ARG A 256 6.02 -15.72 -1.07
CA ARG A 256 5.61 -14.48 -1.76
C ARG A 256 4.09 -14.27 -1.75
N TYR A 257 3.31 -15.32 -1.69
CA TYR A 257 1.84 -15.27 -1.67
C TYR A 257 1.30 -14.76 -0.32
N PHE A 258 2.06 -14.86 0.75
CA PHE A 258 1.62 -14.39 2.07
C PHE A 258 1.28 -12.89 2.07
N CYS A 259 2.21 -12.08 1.58
CA CYS A 259 2.01 -10.63 1.50
C CYS A 259 1.01 -10.24 0.41
N GLY A 260 0.89 -11.05 -0.66
CA GLY A 260 -0.07 -10.87 -1.74
C GLY A 260 -1.51 -10.80 -1.25
N THR A 261 -1.85 -11.47 -0.14
CA THR A 261 -3.22 -11.41 0.43
C THR A 261 -3.71 -9.99 0.70
N SER A 262 -2.81 -9.06 1.01
CA SER A 262 -3.14 -7.66 1.33
C SER A 262 -2.47 -6.64 0.40
N HIS A 263 -1.38 -7.00 -0.29
CA HIS A 263 -0.62 -6.08 -1.13
C HIS A 263 -0.88 -6.29 -2.63
N ASP A 264 -2.14 -6.51 -2.97
CA ASP A 264 -2.69 -6.44 -4.32
C ASP A 264 -4.19 -6.21 -4.18
N ILE A 265 -4.66 -5.00 -4.47
CA ILE A 265 -6.03 -4.58 -4.17
C ILE A 265 -6.76 -4.18 -5.43
N SER A 266 -7.93 -4.76 -5.62
CA SER A 266 -8.86 -4.45 -6.67
C SER A 266 -10.22 -4.02 -6.11
N ASN A 267 -10.85 -3.07 -6.75
CA ASN A 267 -12.21 -2.68 -6.42
C ASN A 267 -13.23 -3.62 -7.07
N GLY A 268 -13.62 -4.68 -6.36
CA GLY A 268 -14.61 -5.65 -6.84
C GLY A 268 -15.99 -5.05 -7.05
N ALA A 269 -16.36 -4.03 -6.26
CA ALA A 269 -17.70 -3.45 -6.31
C ALA A 269 -18.05 -2.86 -7.68
N LEU A 270 -17.14 -2.11 -8.30
CA LEU A 270 -17.38 -1.54 -9.64
C LEU A 270 -17.24 -2.56 -10.77
N ALA A 271 -16.41 -3.56 -10.61
CA ALA A 271 -16.31 -4.65 -11.58
C ALA A 271 -17.64 -5.38 -11.77
N ASN A 272 -18.47 -5.42 -10.73
CA ASN A 272 -19.78 -6.06 -10.77
C ASN A 272 -20.90 -5.18 -11.32
N GLN A 273 -20.73 -3.88 -11.51
CA GLN A 273 -21.77 -3.01 -12.05
C GLN A 273 -22.17 -3.34 -13.49
N GLY A 274 -21.33 -4.04 -14.25
CA GLY A 274 -21.67 -4.55 -15.58
C GLY A 274 -22.21 -5.99 -15.59
N ALA A 275 -22.24 -6.65 -14.44
CA ALA A 275 -22.70 -8.02 -14.31
C ALA A 275 -24.22 -8.08 -14.11
N ASP A 276 -24.83 -9.24 -14.40
CA ASP A 276 -26.22 -9.50 -14.08
C ASP A 276 -26.37 -9.60 -12.53
N PRO A 277 -27.10 -8.69 -11.88
CA PRO A 277 -27.21 -8.69 -10.42
C PRO A 277 -27.95 -9.93 -9.87
N THR A 278 -28.51 -10.79 -10.73
CA THR A 278 -29.16 -12.04 -10.35
C THR A 278 -28.22 -13.23 -10.34
N GLN A 279 -26.99 -13.05 -10.86
CA GLN A 279 -25.99 -14.11 -10.93
C GLN A 279 -25.01 -14.01 -9.77
N PRO A 280 -24.41 -15.14 -9.33
CA PRO A 280 -23.27 -15.10 -8.43
C PRO A 280 -22.16 -14.23 -9.00
N LEU A 281 -21.45 -13.52 -8.15
CA LEU A 281 -20.39 -12.63 -8.57
C LEU A 281 -19.30 -13.38 -9.31
N PRO A 282 -18.85 -12.89 -10.45
CA PRO A 282 -17.64 -13.41 -11.09
C PRO A 282 -16.42 -13.40 -10.15
N THR A 283 -16.42 -12.49 -9.15
CA THR A 283 -15.43 -12.35 -8.11
C THR A 283 -15.12 -13.61 -7.32
N GLU A 284 -16.07 -14.52 -7.17
CA GLU A 284 -15.86 -15.74 -6.38
C GLU A 284 -14.99 -16.78 -7.09
N VAL A 285 -14.85 -16.69 -8.41
CA VAL A 285 -14.16 -17.70 -9.23
C VAL A 285 -13.08 -17.14 -10.14
N GLN A 286 -12.77 -15.85 -9.98
CA GLN A 286 -11.72 -15.19 -10.77
C GLN A 286 -10.60 -14.67 -9.87
N PRO A 287 -9.37 -14.61 -10.37
CA PRO A 287 -8.28 -13.98 -9.65
C PRO A 287 -8.64 -12.55 -9.26
N ALA A 288 -8.31 -12.15 -8.03
CA ALA A 288 -8.68 -10.84 -7.53
C ALA A 288 -8.04 -9.69 -8.34
N TYR A 289 -6.91 -9.92 -9.01
CA TYR A 289 -6.31 -8.92 -9.90
C TYR A 289 -7.08 -8.70 -11.21
N ALA A 290 -8.07 -9.54 -11.52
CA ALA A 290 -8.93 -9.33 -12.70
C ALA A 290 -9.94 -8.18 -12.53
N TYR A 291 -10.01 -7.56 -11.35
CA TYR A 291 -10.89 -6.43 -11.06
C TYR A 291 -10.17 -5.08 -11.14
N TYR A 292 -10.95 -4.01 -11.05
CA TYR A 292 -10.38 -2.68 -11.16
C TYR A 292 -9.25 -2.42 -10.18
N HIS A 293 -8.23 -1.78 -10.71
CA HIS A 293 -6.97 -1.48 -10.09
C HIS A 293 -7.11 -0.49 -8.93
N ALA A 294 -6.51 -0.85 -7.79
CA ALA A 294 -6.21 0.07 -6.72
C ALA A 294 -4.71 0.03 -6.39
N GLU A 295 -4.19 -1.15 -6.07
CA GLU A 295 -2.78 -1.38 -5.74
C GLU A 295 -2.33 -2.68 -6.44
N ARG A 296 -1.07 -2.73 -6.92
CA ARG A 296 -0.56 -3.87 -7.69
C ARG A 296 0.84 -4.34 -7.26
N THR A 297 1.21 -4.10 -6.01
CA THR A 297 2.55 -4.43 -5.51
C THR A 297 2.90 -5.90 -5.73
N PHE A 298 2.00 -6.81 -5.36
CA PHE A 298 2.21 -8.25 -5.55
C PHE A 298 2.22 -8.65 -7.03
N SER A 299 1.29 -8.14 -7.83
CA SER A 299 1.27 -8.37 -9.28
C SER A 299 2.53 -7.87 -9.97
N GLU A 300 3.03 -6.69 -9.58
CA GLU A 300 4.29 -6.13 -10.09
C GLU A 300 5.49 -7.02 -9.73
N PHE A 301 5.51 -7.56 -8.49
CA PHE A 301 6.52 -8.51 -8.05
C PHE A 301 6.47 -9.80 -8.85
N MET A 302 5.29 -10.38 -9.04
CA MET A 302 5.10 -11.63 -9.79
C MET A 302 5.50 -11.51 -11.26
N LEU A 303 5.44 -10.30 -11.83
CA LEU A 303 5.87 -10.00 -13.20
C LEU A 303 7.38 -9.75 -13.32
N SER A 304 8.12 -9.68 -12.20
CA SER A 304 9.57 -9.44 -12.18
C SER A 304 10.38 -10.75 -12.17
N ASP A 305 11.69 -10.66 -12.43
CA ASP A 305 12.62 -11.77 -12.22
C ASP A 305 12.56 -12.34 -10.79
N TYR A 306 12.29 -11.49 -9.81
CA TYR A 306 12.21 -11.86 -8.40
C TYR A 306 10.98 -12.71 -8.07
N GLY A 307 9.89 -12.48 -8.79
CA GLY A 307 8.65 -13.23 -8.66
C GLY A 307 8.65 -14.58 -9.40
N GLN A 308 9.66 -14.89 -10.19
CA GLN A 308 9.78 -16.19 -10.86
C GLN A 308 10.22 -17.29 -9.89
N GLU A 309 9.99 -18.53 -10.27
CA GLU A 309 10.47 -19.69 -9.50
C GLU A 309 11.99 -19.63 -9.31
N GLY A 310 12.43 -19.78 -8.06
CA GLY A 310 13.83 -19.67 -7.70
C GLY A 310 14.33 -18.24 -7.48
N GLY A 311 13.54 -17.22 -7.80
CA GLY A 311 13.92 -15.83 -7.61
C GLY A 311 15.10 -15.37 -8.45
N ALA A 312 15.69 -14.23 -8.08
CA ALA A 312 16.82 -13.64 -8.79
C ALA A 312 17.81 -12.94 -7.85
N ALA A 313 19.04 -12.78 -8.31
CA ALA A 313 20.04 -11.94 -7.63
C ALA A 313 19.58 -10.49 -7.61
N GLY A 314 19.64 -9.83 -6.46
CA GLY A 314 19.35 -8.40 -6.34
C GLY A 314 20.40 -7.53 -7.06
N THR A 315 20.11 -6.23 -7.17
CA THR A 315 20.99 -5.23 -7.78
C THR A 315 21.30 -4.10 -6.80
N GLY A 316 22.37 -3.35 -7.04
CA GLY A 316 22.74 -2.21 -6.21
C GLY A 316 22.89 -2.57 -4.73
N SER A 317 22.10 -1.92 -3.88
CA SER A 317 22.08 -2.14 -2.43
C SER A 317 21.55 -3.52 -2.02
N PHE A 318 20.93 -4.25 -2.94
CA PHE A 318 20.43 -5.61 -2.75
C PHE A 318 21.25 -6.66 -3.49
N ALA A 319 22.40 -6.29 -4.06
CA ALA A 319 23.28 -7.25 -4.72
C ALA A 319 23.77 -8.34 -3.72
N PRO A 320 23.91 -9.61 -4.15
CA PRO A 320 24.30 -10.72 -3.26
C PRO A 320 25.63 -10.54 -2.52
N SER A 321 26.48 -9.64 -3.00
CA SER A 321 27.76 -9.31 -2.36
C SER A 321 27.64 -8.39 -1.14
N VAL A 322 26.50 -7.70 -0.99
CA VAL A 322 26.26 -6.70 0.08
C VAL A 322 24.94 -6.90 0.81
N PHE A 323 24.07 -7.76 0.31
CA PHE A 323 22.78 -8.06 0.88
C PHE A 323 22.61 -9.57 1.03
N GLU A 324 22.48 -10.02 2.25
CA GLU A 324 22.32 -11.43 2.58
C GLU A 324 20.83 -11.77 2.71
N THR A 325 20.44 -12.93 2.16
CA THR A 325 19.14 -13.55 2.36
C THR A 325 19.31 -14.96 2.90
N SER A 326 18.25 -15.55 3.41
CA SER A 326 18.26 -16.95 3.84
C SER A 326 18.36 -17.96 2.70
N ARG A 327 18.46 -17.49 1.47
CA ARG A 327 18.43 -18.33 0.27
C ARG A 327 19.83 -18.59 -0.28
N PRO A 328 20.08 -19.78 -0.88
CA PRO A 328 21.34 -20.05 -1.55
C PRO A 328 21.67 -18.97 -2.59
N GLY A 329 22.91 -18.47 -2.57
CA GLY A 329 23.37 -17.43 -3.46
C GLY A 329 22.80 -16.03 -3.18
N ASN A 330 22.19 -15.83 -2.01
CA ASN A 330 21.56 -14.56 -1.61
C ASN A 330 20.54 -14.05 -2.65
N VAL A 331 19.77 -14.96 -3.27
CA VAL A 331 18.70 -14.58 -4.20
C VAL A 331 17.51 -14.01 -3.43
N ILE A 332 16.75 -13.16 -4.10
CA ILE A 332 15.47 -12.62 -3.63
C ILE A 332 14.37 -13.35 -4.37
N ALA A 333 13.41 -13.94 -3.66
CA ALA A 333 12.30 -14.69 -4.21
C ALA A 333 10.96 -14.45 -3.48
N SER A 334 10.98 -13.64 -2.42
CA SER A 334 9.78 -13.28 -1.67
C SER A 334 9.89 -11.85 -1.13
N CYS A 335 8.77 -11.28 -0.73
CA CYS A 335 8.70 -9.96 -0.11
C CYS A 335 9.48 -9.92 1.21
N GLN A 336 9.43 -11.02 1.95
CA GLN A 336 10.10 -11.17 3.25
C GLN A 336 11.63 -11.05 3.13
N ASP A 337 12.23 -11.45 2.01
CA ASP A 337 13.68 -11.35 1.81
C ASP A 337 14.20 -9.91 1.93
N CYS A 338 13.36 -8.92 1.60
CA CYS A 338 13.68 -7.49 1.73
C CYS A 338 13.02 -6.82 2.93
N HIS A 339 11.72 -7.13 3.19
CA HIS A 339 10.91 -6.43 4.18
C HIS A 339 10.85 -7.13 5.55
N MET A 340 11.37 -8.34 5.64
CA MET A 340 11.51 -9.13 6.87
C MET A 340 12.82 -9.93 6.84
N ARG A 341 13.92 -9.27 6.46
CA ARG A 341 15.23 -9.92 6.30
C ARG A 341 15.62 -10.66 7.56
N ASP A 342 16.31 -11.76 7.39
CA ASP A 342 16.77 -12.56 8.51
C ASP A 342 17.93 -11.87 9.26
N VAL A 343 17.88 -11.94 10.59
CA VAL A 343 18.93 -11.46 11.51
C VAL A 343 19.24 -12.55 12.52
N SER A 344 20.47 -12.58 13.03
CA SER A 344 20.83 -13.53 14.08
C SER A 344 20.12 -13.17 15.38
N GLY A 345 19.45 -14.14 16.00
CA GLY A 345 18.75 -13.90 17.25
C GLY A 345 17.67 -14.93 17.56
N ALA A 346 16.84 -14.64 18.54
CA ALA A 346 15.65 -15.43 18.88
C ALA A 346 14.39 -14.56 18.83
N ALA A 347 13.25 -15.19 18.55
CA ALA A 347 11.97 -14.48 18.41
C ALA A 347 11.36 -14.04 19.75
N SER A 348 11.84 -14.51 20.87
CA SER A 348 11.26 -14.20 22.19
C SER A 348 12.27 -14.33 23.31
N GLY A 349 11.94 -13.72 24.47
CA GLY A 349 12.66 -13.87 25.71
C GLY A 349 12.38 -15.16 26.49
N ALA A 350 11.61 -16.09 25.94
CA ALA A 350 11.32 -17.35 26.59
C ALA A 350 12.58 -18.23 26.68
N ALA A 351 12.74 -18.94 27.79
CA ALA A 351 13.89 -19.85 27.99
C ALA A 351 13.96 -21.00 26.95
N SER A 352 12.86 -21.30 26.30
CA SER A 352 12.74 -22.27 25.19
C SER A 352 12.92 -21.69 23.82
N ALA A 353 13.19 -20.38 23.71
CA ALA A 353 13.41 -19.73 22.42
C ALA A 353 14.65 -20.27 21.72
N VAL A 354 14.54 -20.54 20.44
CA VAL A 354 15.64 -21.06 19.63
C VAL A 354 16.41 -19.88 19.03
N MET A 355 17.73 -19.87 19.30
CA MET A 355 18.65 -18.96 18.65
C MET A 355 18.78 -19.32 17.17
N ARG A 356 18.59 -18.36 16.30
CA ARG A 356 18.66 -18.55 14.87
C ARG A 356 19.86 -17.80 14.25
N PRO A 357 20.50 -18.35 13.21
CA PRO A 357 20.18 -19.63 12.58
C PRO A 357 20.53 -20.82 13.47
N SER A 358 19.69 -21.85 13.45
CA SER A 358 19.95 -23.12 14.09
C SER A 358 20.66 -24.05 13.10
N GLY A 359 21.88 -24.41 13.38
CA GLY A 359 22.72 -25.23 12.49
C GLY A 359 22.20 -26.65 12.21
N SER A 360 21.12 -27.07 12.87
CA SER A 360 20.56 -28.43 12.73
C SER A 360 19.29 -28.47 11.84
N THR A 361 18.60 -27.35 11.65
CA THR A 361 17.26 -27.31 11.02
C THR A 361 17.07 -26.20 10.01
N GLU A 362 18.06 -25.35 9.84
CA GLU A 362 17.93 -24.16 8.99
C GLU A 362 19.12 -23.98 8.04
N HIS A 363 18.87 -23.26 6.96
CA HIS A 363 19.93 -22.81 6.07
C HIS A 363 20.96 -22.00 6.88
N PRO A 364 22.27 -22.14 6.63
CA PRO A 364 23.30 -21.43 7.40
C PRO A 364 23.18 -19.90 7.42
N ASN A 365 22.56 -19.31 6.39
CA ASN A 365 22.31 -17.87 6.30
C ASN A 365 20.89 -17.50 6.74
N SER A 366 20.12 -18.45 7.26
CA SER A 366 18.81 -18.16 7.84
C SER A 366 18.98 -17.45 9.19
N GLY A 367 17.90 -16.89 9.68
CA GLY A 367 17.88 -16.17 10.95
C GLY A 367 16.47 -15.97 11.46
N GLN A 368 16.37 -15.12 12.46
CA GLN A 368 15.10 -14.61 12.94
C GLN A 368 14.59 -13.53 11.95
N PRO A 369 13.37 -13.66 11.40
CA PRO A 369 12.79 -12.61 10.56
C PRO A 369 12.64 -11.30 11.32
N LEU A 370 13.22 -10.23 10.77
CA LEU A 370 13.09 -8.88 11.29
C LEU A 370 11.69 -8.34 10.93
N HIS A 371 10.87 -8.02 11.93
CA HIS A 371 9.49 -7.57 11.72
C HIS A 371 9.40 -6.06 11.48
N ASP A 372 10.34 -5.47 10.75
CA ASP A 372 10.37 -4.02 10.48
C ASP A 372 9.35 -3.56 9.43
N LEU A 373 8.98 -4.40 8.47
CA LEU A 373 7.88 -4.21 7.52
C LEU A 373 7.84 -2.80 6.90
N THR A 374 9.02 -2.26 6.58
CA THR A 374 9.16 -0.85 6.20
C THR A 374 8.82 -0.59 4.74
N GLY A 375 8.14 0.54 4.51
CA GLY A 375 7.91 1.15 3.20
C GLY A 375 8.15 2.65 3.27
N GLY A 376 7.48 3.45 2.44
CA GLY A 376 7.62 4.91 2.39
C GLY A 376 6.80 5.71 3.42
N GLY A 377 6.36 5.10 4.52
CA GLY A 377 5.42 5.69 5.48
C GLY A 377 6.02 6.57 6.58
N HIS A 378 7.14 7.22 6.34
CA HIS A 378 7.85 8.03 7.33
C HIS A 378 6.96 9.08 8.02
N TRP A 379 6.14 9.79 7.26
CA TRP A 379 5.28 10.86 7.78
C TRP A 379 4.29 10.36 8.83
N VAL A 380 3.60 9.26 8.55
CA VAL A 380 2.58 8.68 9.46
C VAL A 380 3.19 8.32 10.80
N ALA A 381 4.31 7.57 10.79
CA ALA A 381 5.01 7.17 12.01
C ALA A 381 5.50 8.39 12.81
N THR A 382 6.02 9.42 12.13
CA THR A 382 6.51 10.65 12.77
C THR A 382 5.36 11.44 13.42
N VAL A 383 4.24 11.62 12.72
CA VAL A 383 3.08 12.34 13.24
C VAL A 383 2.48 11.60 14.44
N LEU A 384 2.31 10.27 14.35
CA LEU A 384 1.80 9.48 15.48
C LEU A 384 2.74 9.52 16.69
N ALA A 385 4.06 9.41 16.50
CA ALA A 385 5.03 9.54 17.59
C ALA A 385 4.93 10.88 18.30
N SER A 386 4.62 11.96 17.57
CA SER A 386 4.49 13.31 18.11
C SER A 386 3.22 13.53 18.95
N THR A 387 2.25 12.63 18.89
CA THR A 387 1.03 12.72 19.73
C THR A 387 1.24 12.21 21.15
N VAL A 388 2.31 11.45 21.41
CA VAL A 388 2.60 10.82 22.70
C VAL A 388 3.22 11.85 23.65
N PRO A 389 2.63 12.14 24.82
CA PRO A 389 3.10 13.23 25.70
C PRO A 389 4.53 13.07 26.23
N THR A 390 5.05 11.83 26.29
CA THR A 390 6.41 11.53 26.71
C THR A 390 7.44 11.55 25.58
N SER A 391 6.98 11.74 24.34
CA SER A 391 7.87 11.80 23.17
C SER A 391 8.77 13.04 23.23
N LEU A 392 10.02 12.87 22.78
CA LEU A 392 10.94 13.99 22.58
C LEU A 392 10.48 14.95 21.46
N SER A 393 9.64 14.46 20.55
CA SER A 393 9.03 15.23 19.48
C SER A 393 7.56 15.58 19.75
N TYR A 394 7.14 15.58 21.03
CA TYR A 394 5.74 15.87 21.36
C TYR A 394 5.26 17.18 20.76
N ASP A 395 4.15 17.12 20.06
CA ASP A 395 3.49 18.25 19.42
C ASP A 395 2.03 18.34 19.89
N PRO A 396 1.67 19.36 20.68
CA PRO A 396 0.32 19.53 21.19
C PRO A 396 -0.72 19.78 20.08
N THR A 397 -0.31 20.29 18.92
CA THR A 397 -1.20 20.50 17.76
C THR A 397 -1.59 19.17 17.16
N ASN A 398 -0.64 18.30 16.89
CA ASN A 398 -0.91 16.95 16.38
C ASN A 398 -1.75 16.14 17.38
N ALA A 399 -1.42 16.22 18.67
CA ALA A 399 -2.19 15.56 19.71
C ALA A 399 -3.64 16.07 19.79
N ALA A 400 -3.87 17.38 19.61
CA ALA A 400 -5.21 17.94 19.59
C ALA A 400 -6.00 17.60 18.32
N LEU A 401 -5.35 17.57 17.16
CA LEU A 401 -5.98 17.25 15.87
C LEU A 401 -6.42 15.78 15.80
N LEU A 402 -5.63 14.85 16.33
CA LEU A 402 -5.92 13.42 16.29
C LEU A 402 -6.57 12.89 17.56
N GLY A 403 -6.46 13.57 18.68
CA GLY A 403 -6.92 13.12 20.00
C GLY A 403 -8.36 13.47 20.31
N ASN A 404 -9.24 13.69 19.33
CA ASN A 404 -10.64 14.07 19.56
C ASN A 404 -11.64 12.99 19.06
N PRO A 405 -11.82 11.89 19.80
CA PRO A 405 -12.75 10.81 19.40
C PRO A 405 -14.21 11.26 19.37
N GLY A 406 -14.54 12.43 19.90
CA GLY A 406 -15.90 13.00 19.80
C GLY A 406 -16.24 13.55 18.42
N THR A 407 -15.25 13.82 17.57
CA THR A 407 -15.42 14.35 16.21
C THR A 407 -14.80 13.48 15.14
N LEU A 408 -13.90 12.58 15.52
CA LEU A 408 -13.24 11.65 14.62
C LEU A 408 -13.51 10.22 15.07
N THR A 409 -13.55 9.29 14.11
CA THR A 409 -13.62 7.85 14.38
C THR A 409 -12.32 7.26 14.92
N LEU A 410 -11.24 8.03 14.92
CA LEU A 410 -9.96 7.63 15.49
C LEU A 410 -9.95 7.85 17.00
N ASP A 411 -9.54 6.81 17.74
CA ASP A 411 -9.28 6.88 19.17
C ASP A 411 -7.87 6.31 19.46
N LEU A 412 -6.90 7.22 19.67
CA LEU A 412 -5.51 6.83 19.93
C LEU A 412 -5.31 6.12 21.29
N THR A 413 -6.34 6.09 22.15
CA THR A 413 -6.30 5.40 23.43
C THR A 413 -6.70 3.91 23.32
N GLN A 414 -7.24 3.50 22.18
CA GLN A 414 -7.64 2.13 21.90
C GLN A 414 -6.46 1.30 21.38
N GLY A 415 -6.49 -0.01 21.65
CA GLY A 415 -5.42 -0.94 21.30
C GLY A 415 -4.19 -0.82 22.18
N ALA A 416 -3.07 -1.40 21.76
CA ALA A 416 -1.80 -1.25 22.42
C ALA A 416 -1.38 0.24 22.45
N PRO A 417 -0.80 0.72 23.56
CA PRO A 417 -0.28 2.07 23.64
C PRO A 417 0.70 2.38 22.50
N LEU A 418 0.71 3.60 22.00
CA LEU A 418 1.72 4.04 21.03
C LEU A 418 3.10 4.11 21.73
N ASP A 419 4.07 3.36 21.23
CA ASP A 419 5.47 3.52 21.60
C ASP A 419 6.16 4.48 20.64
N TRP A 420 6.42 5.70 21.12
CA TRP A 420 7.03 6.74 20.30
C TRP A 420 8.47 6.41 19.89
N THR A 421 9.20 5.61 20.67
CA THR A 421 10.59 5.22 20.36
C THR A 421 10.61 4.23 19.21
N SER A 422 9.73 3.23 19.24
CA SER A 422 9.53 2.28 18.14
C SER A 422 9.07 2.99 16.86
N LEU A 423 8.12 3.94 16.97
CA LEU A 423 7.63 4.71 15.82
C LEU A 423 8.73 5.58 15.20
N GLN A 424 9.56 6.26 15.99
CA GLN A 424 10.70 7.03 15.47
C GLN A 424 11.76 6.14 14.81
N ALA A 425 12.04 4.97 15.41
CA ALA A 425 12.92 3.99 14.80
C ALA A 425 12.37 3.48 13.46
N GLY A 426 11.07 3.19 13.40
CA GLY A 426 10.37 2.81 12.17
C GLY A 426 10.41 3.91 11.10
N ALA A 427 10.18 5.16 11.49
CA ALA A 427 10.33 6.31 10.59
C ALA A 427 11.75 6.42 10.01
N GLY A 428 12.77 6.19 10.84
CA GLY A 428 14.18 6.15 10.40
C GLY A 428 14.45 5.01 9.41
N ARG A 429 13.92 3.81 9.69
CA ARG A 429 14.04 2.66 8.77
C ARG A 429 13.34 2.91 7.42
N SER A 430 12.22 3.64 7.40
CA SER A 430 11.56 4.04 6.15
C SER A 430 12.47 4.86 5.24
N ILE A 431 13.21 5.82 5.79
CA ILE A 431 14.20 6.61 5.03
C ILE A 431 15.32 5.71 4.49
N GLN A 432 15.83 4.77 5.33
CA GLN A 432 16.86 3.83 4.91
C GLN A 432 16.39 2.93 3.78
N THR A 433 15.16 2.42 3.85
CA THR A 433 14.57 1.58 2.80
C THR A 433 14.42 2.34 1.50
N LEU A 434 13.91 3.57 1.56
CA LEU A 434 13.80 4.45 0.38
C LEU A 434 15.16 4.74 -0.25
N SER A 435 16.19 5.01 0.56
CA SER A 435 17.53 5.31 0.05
C SER A 435 18.22 4.12 -0.66
N ARG A 436 17.73 2.91 -0.46
CA ARG A 436 18.21 1.68 -1.13
C ARG A 436 17.43 1.35 -2.40
N ALA A 437 16.27 1.96 -2.61
CA ALA A 437 15.33 1.57 -3.66
C ALA A 437 15.83 1.86 -5.07
N ALA A 438 16.66 2.90 -5.27
CA ALA A 438 17.12 3.32 -6.57
C ALA A 438 18.50 3.94 -6.54
N SER A 439 19.16 3.98 -7.72
CA SER A 439 20.37 4.78 -7.97
C SER A 439 20.23 5.57 -9.27
N ILE A 440 20.95 6.71 -9.35
CA ILE A 440 21.17 7.44 -10.60
C ILE A 440 22.54 7.06 -11.12
N GLU A 441 22.58 6.59 -12.36
CA GLU A 441 23.80 6.04 -12.98
C GLU A 441 24.10 6.73 -14.30
N ALA A 442 25.38 6.74 -14.68
CA ALA A 442 25.90 7.23 -15.97
C ALA A 442 25.40 8.64 -16.34
N ALA A 443 25.28 9.52 -15.35
CA ALA A 443 24.85 10.89 -15.60
C ALA A 443 25.93 11.67 -16.36
N THR A 444 25.60 12.10 -17.57
CA THR A 444 26.53 12.83 -18.49
C THR A 444 25.80 14.02 -19.09
N TYR A 445 26.41 15.18 -19.00
CA TYR A 445 25.93 16.41 -19.59
C TYR A 445 26.85 16.88 -20.73
N LEU A 446 26.32 16.88 -21.95
CA LEU A 446 27.01 17.42 -23.12
C LEU A 446 26.80 18.93 -23.21
N ASN A 447 27.73 19.67 -22.65
CA ASN A 447 27.59 21.07 -22.36
C ASN A 447 27.50 21.96 -23.65
N ASN A 448 28.07 21.52 -24.75
CA ASN A 448 27.98 22.20 -26.06
C ASN A 448 26.66 21.87 -26.81
N LEU A 449 25.88 20.91 -26.36
CA LEU A 449 24.58 20.51 -26.92
C LEU A 449 23.40 20.83 -25.99
N GLY A 450 23.67 21.13 -24.73
CA GLY A 450 22.62 21.31 -23.72
C GLY A 450 21.81 20.04 -23.50
N THR A 451 22.47 18.88 -23.53
CA THR A 451 21.83 17.57 -23.44
C THR A 451 22.35 16.80 -22.23
N LEU A 452 21.46 16.37 -21.38
CA LEU A 452 21.72 15.53 -20.20
C LEU A 452 21.20 14.12 -20.47
N SER A 453 22.03 13.11 -20.22
CA SER A 453 21.65 11.70 -20.25
C SER A 453 21.96 11.06 -18.89
N PHE A 454 21.06 10.25 -18.37
CA PHE A 454 21.27 9.47 -17.15
C PHE A 454 20.32 8.29 -17.11
N ARG A 455 20.56 7.37 -16.18
CA ARG A 455 19.71 6.21 -15.94
C ARG A 455 19.24 6.21 -14.48
N ILE A 456 17.97 5.93 -14.25
CA ILE A 456 17.45 5.60 -12.92
C ILE A 456 17.29 4.09 -12.87
N GLN A 457 18.09 3.43 -12.05
CA GLN A 457 18.02 1.99 -11.82
C GLN A 457 17.04 1.70 -10.67
N ASN A 458 16.05 0.88 -10.91
CA ASN A 458 15.19 0.32 -9.88
C ASN A 458 15.87 -0.92 -9.28
N HIS A 459 16.08 -0.93 -7.96
CA HIS A 459 16.66 -2.04 -7.22
C HIS A 459 15.61 -2.88 -6.49
N THR A 460 14.32 -2.49 -6.55
CA THR A 460 13.23 -3.19 -5.87
C THR A 460 12.65 -4.32 -6.72
N GLY A 461 11.88 -5.20 -6.10
CA GLY A 461 11.19 -6.31 -6.78
C GLY A 461 9.84 -5.91 -7.41
N HIS A 462 9.44 -4.67 -7.34
CA HIS A 462 8.18 -4.12 -7.85
C HIS A 462 8.44 -2.81 -8.56
N LYS A 463 7.42 -2.17 -9.13
CA LYS A 463 7.62 -0.84 -9.72
C LYS A 463 8.19 0.15 -8.71
N LEU A 464 9.03 1.03 -9.15
CA LEU A 464 9.56 2.13 -8.37
C LEU A 464 8.57 3.27 -8.44
N LEU A 465 8.00 3.53 -7.48
CA LEU A 465 7.26 3.35 -6.26
C LEU A 465 6.06 2.39 -6.43
N THR A 466 5.58 1.85 -5.31
CA THR A 466 4.42 0.96 -5.27
C THR A 466 3.56 1.19 -4.01
N GLY A 467 2.55 0.36 -3.77
CA GLY A 467 1.57 0.52 -2.70
C GLY A 467 0.40 1.41 -3.14
N TYR A 468 -0.34 1.97 -2.18
CA TYR A 468 -1.48 2.84 -2.47
C TYR A 468 -1.07 4.02 -3.34
N PRO A 469 -1.60 4.14 -4.57
CA PRO A 469 -1.06 5.05 -5.58
C PRO A 469 -1.52 6.50 -5.43
N GLU A 470 -2.69 6.73 -4.81
CA GLU A 470 -3.34 8.03 -4.78
C GLU A 470 -2.48 9.08 -4.04
N GLY A 471 -2.11 10.11 -4.75
CA GLY A 471 -1.25 11.17 -4.23
C GLY A 471 0.22 10.79 -4.02
N ARG A 472 0.62 9.55 -4.27
CA ARG A 472 2.01 9.10 -4.13
C ARG A 472 2.78 9.34 -5.42
N ARG A 473 3.99 9.93 -5.32
CA ARG A 473 4.82 10.15 -6.50
C ARG A 473 6.32 10.08 -6.20
N MET A 474 7.07 9.81 -7.25
CA MET A 474 8.50 10.16 -7.36
C MET A 474 8.68 11.16 -8.48
N PHE A 475 9.68 12.01 -8.38
CA PHE A 475 10.03 12.92 -9.46
C PHE A 475 11.52 13.19 -9.52
N VAL A 476 12.00 13.46 -10.74
CA VAL A 476 13.35 13.93 -10.96
C VAL A 476 13.36 15.45 -10.93
N ASN A 477 14.26 16.01 -10.11
CA ASN A 477 14.63 17.41 -10.16
C ASN A 477 16.02 17.53 -10.75
N VAL A 478 16.20 18.41 -11.76
CA VAL A 478 17.49 18.69 -12.37
C VAL A 478 17.84 20.15 -12.16
N LYS A 479 19.01 20.40 -11.59
CA LYS A 479 19.56 21.75 -11.35
C LYS A 479 20.80 21.95 -12.20
N VAL A 480 20.82 23.05 -12.95
CA VAL A 480 21.92 23.43 -13.83
C VAL A 480 22.58 24.69 -13.30
N PHE A 481 23.88 24.66 -13.11
CA PHE A 481 24.66 25.75 -12.52
C PHE A 481 25.70 26.30 -13.47
N ASP A 482 25.95 27.63 -13.38
CA ASP A 482 27.13 28.29 -13.88
C ASP A 482 27.94 28.86 -12.70
N GLY A 483 29.07 28.25 -12.38
CA GLY A 483 29.74 28.47 -11.12
C GLY A 483 28.87 28.04 -9.92
N ALA A 484 28.55 28.98 -9.07
CA ALA A 484 27.67 28.77 -7.91
C ALA A 484 26.20 29.15 -8.18
N ASP A 485 25.92 29.78 -9.31
CA ASP A 485 24.58 30.31 -9.60
C ASP A 485 23.72 29.23 -10.25
N LEU A 486 22.55 28.98 -9.69
CA LEU A 486 21.50 28.16 -10.30
C LEU A 486 20.91 28.92 -11.49
N VAL A 487 21.17 28.42 -12.71
CA VAL A 487 20.77 29.09 -13.96
C VAL A 487 19.57 28.44 -14.63
N TYR A 488 19.21 27.20 -14.26
CA TYR A 488 18.03 26.51 -14.78
C TYR A 488 17.60 25.35 -13.89
N GLU A 489 16.29 25.09 -13.83
CA GLU A 489 15.75 24.01 -13.04
C GLU A 489 14.60 23.27 -13.76
N VAL A 490 14.63 21.93 -13.72
CA VAL A 490 13.55 21.07 -14.20
C VAL A 490 12.80 20.49 -13.01
N ASN A 491 11.47 20.53 -13.04
CA ASN A 491 10.57 20.11 -11.95
C ASN A 491 10.91 20.78 -10.59
N PRO A 492 10.96 22.10 -10.54
CA PRO A 492 11.17 22.82 -9.28
C PRO A 492 10.02 22.55 -8.31
N TYR A 493 10.37 22.35 -7.03
CA TYR A 493 9.41 22.19 -5.95
C TYR A 493 9.35 23.45 -5.09
N ASP A 494 8.15 23.98 -4.89
CA ASP A 494 7.92 25.10 -4.00
C ASP A 494 7.58 24.60 -2.58
N ALA A 495 8.56 24.64 -1.69
CA ALA A 495 8.39 24.17 -0.30
C ALA A 495 7.39 24.99 0.49
N ALA A 496 7.23 26.30 0.20
CA ALA A 496 6.27 27.14 0.92
C ALA A 496 4.83 26.74 0.60
N VAL A 497 4.60 26.38 -0.66
CA VAL A 497 3.28 25.91 -1.14
C VAL A 497 3.12 24.41 -0.96
N GLY A 498 4.20 23.62 -1.01
CA GLY A 498 4.18 22.17 -0.92
C GLY A 498 3.84 21.46 -2.22
N MET A 499 4.16 22.08 -3.38
CA MET A 499 3.79 21.59 -4.71
C MET A 499 4.95 21.69 -5.70
N LEU A 500 4.92 20.85 -6.74
CA LEU A 500 5.71 21.10 -7.95
C LEU A 500 5.15 22.31 -8.69
N LYS A 501 6.05 23.15 -9.24
CA LYS A 501 5.64 24.31 -10.05
C LYS A 501 5.24 23.88 -11.46
N GLY A 502 4.27 24.59 -12.03
CA GLY A 502 3.88 24.45 -13.42
C GLY A 502 3.12 23.17 -13.78
N GLN A 503 2.52 22.49 -12.80
CA GLN A 503 1.70 21.30 -13.05
C GLN A 503 0.44 21.67 -13.86
N PRO A 504 0.25 21.09 -15.06
CA PRO A 504 -0.91 21.42 -15.87
C PRO A 504 -2.22 20.95 -15.24
N GLY A 505 -3.23 21.85 -15.21
CA GLY A 505 -4.56 21.52 -14.71
C GLY A 505 -4.69 21.34 -13.20
N VAL A 506 -3.60 21.56 -12.44
CA VAL A 506 -3.60 21.46 -10.98
C VAL A 506 -3.82 22.83 -10.37
N ALA A 507 -4.94 22.99 -9.66
CA ALA A 507 -5.28 24.23 -8.99
C ALA A 507 -4.24 24.58 -7.92
N GLY A 508 -3.86 25.85 -7.83
CA GLY A 508 -2.88 26.30 -6.83
C GLY A 508 -1.42 25.95 -7.14
N SER A 509 -1.11 25.24 -8.25
CA SER A 509 0.27 25.01 -8.66
C SER A 509 0.98 26.32 -8.94
N PRO A 510 2.13 26.60 -8.30
CA PRO A 510 2.87 27.83 -8.53
C PRO A 510 3.35 27.95 -9.98
N SER A 511 3.38 29.16 -10.51
CA SER A 511 3.87 29.39 -11.87
C SER A 511 5.38 29.15 -11.98
N LEU A 512 5.80 28.66 -13.15
CA LEU A 512 7.21 28.52 -13.48
C LEU A 512 7.86 29.90 -13.67
N GLY A 513 9.07 30.02 -13.19
CA GLY A 513 9.96 31.13 -13.51
C GLY A 513 10.51 31.03 -14.95
N PRO A 514 11.22 32.09 -15.42
CA PRO A 514 11.74 32.13 -16.81
C PRO A 514 12.78 31.04 -17.10
N ASN A 515 13.44 30.53 -16.09
CA ASN A 515 14.49 29.49 -16.19
C ASN A 515 14.05 28.19 -15.52
N GLU A 516 12.77 27.91 -15.51
CA GLU A 516 12.20 26.72 -14.91
C GLU A 516 11.35 25.97 -15.95
N ARG A 517 11.32 24.65 -15.86
CA ARG A 517 10.51 23.77 -16.71
C ARG A 517 9.83 22.69 -15.88
N TYR A 518 8.55 22.45 -16.13
CA TYR A 518 7.87 21.22 -15.70
C TYR A 518 7.96 20.17 -16.80
N ASP A 519 8.28 18.94 -16.43
CA ASP A 519 8.34 17.80 -17.34
C ASP A 519 7.59 16.62 -16.72
N ASP A 520 6.37 16.36 -17.20
CA ASP A 520 5.49 15.32 -16.66
C ASP A 520 6.05 13.90 -16.82
N ARG A 521 6.92 13.68 -17.79
CA ARG A 521 7.54 12.37 -18.01
C ARG A 521 8.53 12.00 -16.91
N LEU A 522 9.06 13.00 -16.20
CA LEU A 522 9.97 12.86 -15.06
C LEU A 522 9.23 12.85 -13.71
N VAL A 523 7.91 12.83 -13.73
CA VAL A 523 7.06 12.62 -12.56
C VAL A 523 6.46 11.22 -12.68
N PHE A 524 6.96 10.30 -11.86
CA PHE A 524 6.56 8.89 -11.85
C PHE A 524 5.42 8.70 -10.86
N GLU A 525 4.27 8.24 -11.36
CA GLU A 525 3.06 8.09 -10.56
C GLU A 525 2.07 7.15 -11.25
N ALA A 526 1.08 6.66 -10.51
CA ALA A 526 -0.09 6.01 -11.08
C ALA A 526 -1.32 6.88 -10.81
N LYS A 527 -2.12 7.12 -11.85
CA LYS A 527 -3.36 7.91 -11.77
C LYS A 527 -4.51 7.16 -12.43
N GLY A 528 -5.62 7.08 -11.71
CA GLY A 528 -6.88 6.56 -12.22
C GLY A 528 -7.59 7.52 -13.18
N SER A 529 -8.57 6.99 -13.89
CA SER A 529 -9.59 7.74 -14.63
C SER A 529 -10.98 7.18 -14.32
N SER A 530 -12.01 7.99 -14.46
CA SER A 530 -13.37 7.56 -14.18
C SER A 530 -14.33 8.01 -15.28
N THR A 531 -15.04 7.05 -15.87
CA THR A 531 -16.16 7.33 -16.76
C THR A 531 -17.43 7.68 -15.98
N LEU A 532 -17.50 7.35 -14.70
CA LEU A 532 -18.65 7.66 -13.85
C LEU A 532 -18.70 9.13 -13.48
N THR A 533 -17.54 9.71 -13.11
CA THR A 533 -17.41 11.15 -12.81
C THR A 533 -17.05 11.98 -14.03
N GLY A 534 -16.62 11.35 -15.13
CA GLY A 534 -16.13 12.02 -16.35
C GLY A 534 -14.71 12.57 -16.22
N GLU A 535 -13.99 12.25 -15.16
CA GLU A 535 -12.63 12.72 -14.93
C GLU A 535 -11.60 11.89 -15.71
N GLN A 536 -10.75 12.57 -16.48
CA GLN A 536 -9.61 11.93 -17.13
C GLN A 536 -8.52 11.52 -16.13
N GLN A 537 -8.36 12.29 -15.06
CA GLN A 537 -7.50 11.98 -13.91
C GLN A 537 -8.35 12.12 -12.66
N THR A 538 -8.50 11.06 -11.90
CA THR A 538 -9.32 11.04 -10.70
C THR A 538 -8.51 10.54 -9.51
N PHE A 539 -8.86 11.07 -8.32
CA PHE A 539 -8.48 10.52 -7.03
C PHE A 539 -9.63 9.76 -6.36
N HIS A 540 -10.77 9.66 -6.99
CA HIS A 540 -11.89 8.81 -6.57
C HIS A 540 -11.56 7.34 -6.81
N PHE A 541 -10.73 6.79 -5.98
CA PHE A 541 -10.18 5.46 -6.13
C PHE A 541 -11.26 4.35 -6.25
N THR A 542 -12.37 4.46 -5.50
CA THR A 542 -13.50 3.53 -5.58
C THR A 542 -14.34 3.71 -6.85
N LEU A 543 -14.24 4.85 -7.53
CA LEU A 543 -14.94 5.15 -8.79
C LEU A 543 -14.03 5.02 -10.02
N THR A 544 -12.82 4.53 -9.84
CA THR A 544 -11.86 4.31 -10.93
C THR A 544 -12.38 3.25 -11.89
N THR A 545 -12.53 3.60 -13.16
CA THR A 545 -12.97 2.70 -14.24
C THR A 545 -11.89 2.48 -15.30
N GLY A 546 -10.75 3.14 -15.16
CA GLY A 546 -9.61 3.03 -16.05
C GLY A 546 -8.35 3.64 -15.44
N ARG A 547 -7.28 3.69 -16.21
CA ARG A 547 -6.00 4.29 -15.80
C ARG A 547 -5.62 5.40 -16.77
N TYR A 548 -5.20 6.54 -16.24
CA TYR A 548 -4.72 7.66 -17.03
C TYR A 548 -3.21 7.65 -17.22
N LYS A 549 -2.48 7.33 -16.14
CA LYS A 549 -1.02 7.31 -16.12
C LYS A 549 -0.52 6.18 -15.23
N ASP A 550 0.45 5.44 -15.70
CA ASP A 550 1.32 4.55 -14.91
C ASP A 550 2.66 4.46 -15.64
N ASN A 551 3.53 5.44 -15.38
CA ASN A 551 4.88 5.53 -15.94
C ASN A 551 5.96 5.16 -14.90
N ARG A 552 5.58 4.47 -13.83
CA ARG A 552 6.49 4.04 -12.77
C ARG A 552 7.52 3.05 -13.32
N ILE A 553 8.79 3.24 -12.92
CA ILE A 553 9.91 2.46 -13.44
C ILE A 553 9.75 0.98 -13.07
N PRO A 554 9.75 0.06 -14.05
CA PRO A 554 9.52 -1.35 -13.80
C PRO A 554 10.66 -2.00 -13.00
N PRO A 555 10.40 -3.10 -12.28
CA PRO A 555 11.45 -3.94 -11.72
C PRO A 555 12.20 -4.69 -12.83
N ARG A 556 13.36 -5.24 -12.48
CA ARG A 556 14.16 -6.05 -13.38
C ARG A 556 13.38 -7.27 -13.90
N GLY A 557 13.47 -7.55 -15.19
CA GLY A 557 12.84 -8.67 -15.85
C GLY A 557 11.31 -8.55 -15.97
N PHE A 558 10.76 -7.33 -15.88
CA PHE A 558 9.32 -7.12 -15.91
C PHE A 558 8.67 -7.66 -17.19
N ASP A 559 7.77 -8.63 -17.05
CA ASP A 559 6.99 -9.21 -18.16
C ASP A 559 5.86 -8.27 -18.57
N VAL A 560 6.18 -7.37 -19.48
CA VAL A 560 5.20 -6.41 -20.01
C VAL A 560 4.10 -7.10 -20.83
N ALA A 561 4.35 -8.27 -21.42
CA ALA A 561 3.35 -8.98 -22.21
C ALA A 561 2.23 -9.54 -21.33
N ALA A 562 2.56 -10.04 -20.13
CA ALA A 562 1.60 -10.54 -19.17
C ALA A 562 1.01 -9.42 -18.26
N SER A 563 1.57 -8.22 -18.30
CA SER A 563 1.22 -7.17 -17.32
C SER A 563 -0.19 -6.61 -17.49
N ALA A 564 -0.75 -6.66 -18.71
CA ALA A 564 -2.10 -6.18 -18.97
C ALA A 564 -3.18 -7.04 -18.29
N GLU A 565 -2.96 -8.35 -18.16
CA GLU A 565 -3.88 -9.24 -17.46
C GLU A 565 -3.94 -8.93 -15.96
N ARG A 566 -2.82 -8.46 -15.39
CA ARG A 566 -2.71 -8.05 -14.00
C ARG A 566 -3.03 -6.57 -13.76
N LEU A 567 -3.46 -5.84 -14.78
CA LEU A 567 -3.68 -4.39 -14.76
C LEU A 567 -2.45 -3.60 -14.24
N ALA A 568 -1.26 -4.07 -14.61
CA ALA A 568 0.02 -3.51 -14.21
C ALA A 568 0.85 -2.99 -15.40
N ASP A 569 0.30 -3.00 -16.62
CA ASP A 569 0.97 -2.45 -17.81
C ASP A 569 1.17 -0.92 -17.71
N PRO A 570 2.21 -0.37 -18.33
CA PRO A 570 2.37 1.07 -18.44
C PRO A 570 1.19 1.72 -19.17
N VAL A 571 0.76 2.86 -18.65
CA VAL A 571 -0.31 3.68 -19.24
C VAL A 571 0.17 5.13 -19.31
N TYR A 572 -0.07 5.80 -20.42
CA TYR A 572 0.24 7.21 -20.56
C TYR A 572 -0.86 7.95 -21.32
N GLN A 573 -1.38 9.02 -20.73
CA GLN A 573 -2.50 9.80 -21.25
C GLN A 573 -3.75 8.96 -21.57
N GLY A 574 -4.06 7.99 -20.69
CA GLY A 574 -5.23 7.12 -20.82
C GLY A 574 -5.08 5.97 -21.82
N LEU A 575 -3.92 5.79 -22.41
CA LEU A 575 -3.65 4.73 -23.39
C LEU A 575 -2.64 3.74 -22.83
N SER A 576 -2.88 2.44 -23.04
CA SER A 576 -1.88 1.41 -22.78
C SER A 576 -0.62 1.69 -23.58
N ALA A 577 0.51 1.70 -22.91
CA ALA A 577 1.80 2.12 -23.47
C ALA A 577 2.90 1.07 -23.20
N PRO A 578 2.78 -0.17 -23.68
CA PRO A 578 3.76 -1.23 -23.43
C PRO A 578 5.14 -0.92 -24.00
N THR A 579 5.25 0.06 -24.90
CA THR A 579 6.52 0.56 -25.47
C THR A 579 7.01 1.83 -24.80
N TYR A 580 6.43 2.23 -23.67
CA TYR A 580 6.90 3.39 -22.89
C TYR A 580 8.34 3.20 -22.45
N PHE A 581 8.68 2.00 -22.02
CA PHE A 581 10.04 1.55 -21.81
C PHE A 581 10.47 0.60 -22.94
N THR A 582 11.76 0.60 -23.25
CA THR A 582 12.34 -0.33 -24.24
C THR A 582 12.44 -1.76 -23.65
N ALA A 583 12.65 -2.76 -24.51
CA ALA A 583 12.88 -4.12 -24.06
C ALA A 583 14.12 -4.25 -23.14
N ALA A 584 15.15 -3.44 -23.36
CA ALA A 584 16.34 -3.41 -22.51
C ALA A 584 16.05 -2.81 -21.13
N GLU A 585 15.19 -1.79 -21.06
CA GLU A 585 14.77 -1.18 -19.80
C GLU A 585 13.92 -2.13 -18.97
N TYR A 586 12.97 -2.85 -19.57
CA TYR A 586 12.22 -3.91 -18.87
C TYR A 586 13.15 -5.02 -18.37
N ALA A 587 14.05 -5.51 -19.20
CA ALA A 587 15.00 -6.55 -18.82
C ALA A 587 15.95 -6.11 -17.70
N GLY A 588 16.35 -4.84 -17.71
CA GLY A 588 17.28 -4.27 -16.73
C GLY A 588 16.63 -3.65 -15.50
N GLY A 589 15.36 -3.31 -15.56
CA GLY A 589 14.65 -2.62 -14.49
C GLY A 589 15.09 -1.16 -14.31
N TYR A 590 15.16 -0.39 -15.40
CA TYR A 590 15.59 1.01 -15.35
C TYR A 590 14.83 1.89 -16.34
N ASP A 591 14.95 3.20 -16.17
CA ASP A 591 14.55 4.21 -17.15
C ASP A 591 15.77 4.99 -17.60
N HIS A 592 16.01 5.04 -18.92
CA HIS A 592 17.08 5.84 -19.54
C HIS A 592 16.53 7.16 -20.05
N ILE A 593 16.92 8.23 -19.39
CA ILE A 593 16.39 9.57 -19.60
C ILE A 593 17.37 10.39 -20.44
N LEU A 594 16.84 11.01 -21.49
CA LEU A 594 17.53 11.97 -22.32
C LEU A 594 16.79 13.31 -22.31
N LEU A 595 17.40 14.32 -21.69
CA LEU A 595 16.88 15.68 -21.65
C LEU A 595 17.67 16.60 -22.56
N SER A 596 16.96 17.38 -23.37
CA SER A 596 17.54 18.39 -24.24
C SER A 596 17.02 19.79 -23.91
N GLY A 597 17.67 20.81 -24.49
CA GLY A 597 17.28 22.20 -24.30
C GLY A 597 17.67 22.77 -22.94
N LEU A 598 18.66 22.20 -22.29
CA LEU A 598 19.30 22.76 -21.11
C LEU A 598 20.33 23.87 -21.51
N PRO A 599 20.65 24.80 -20.59
CA PRO A 599 21.60 25.87 -20.86
C PRO A 599 22.95 25.36 -21.34
N LEU A 600 23.50 25.96 -22.41
CA LEU A 600 24.85 25.66 -22.89
C LEU A 600 25.90 26.25 -21.94
N GLY A 601 27.03 25.61 -21.83
CA GLY A 601 28.18 26.12 -21.07
C GLY A 601 28.07 25.96 -19.56
N ALA A 602 27.06 25.22 -19.06
CA ALA A 602 26.95 24.96 -17.63
C ALA A 602 28.19 24.26 -17.07
N THR A 603 28.54 24.62 -15.84
CA THR A 603 29.73 24.08 -15.15
C THR A 603 29.42 22.89 -14.27
N LYS A 604 28.14 22.75 -13.85
CA LYS A 604 27.67 21.65 -13.02
C LYS A 604 26.20 21.36 -13.35
N VAL A 605 25.81 20.08 -13.33
CA VAL A 605 24.42 19.63 -13.40
C VAL A 605 24.18 18.60 -12.31
N GLU A 606 23.24 18.87 -11.44
CA GLU A 606 22.78 17.96 -10.40
C GLU A 606 21.48 17.30 -10.83
N VAL A 607 21.37 15.99 -10.61
CA VAL A 607 20.15 15.20 -10.83
C VAL A 607 19.75 14.58 -9.49
N GLY A 608 18.55 14.85 -9.03
CA GLY A 608 17.99 14.28 -7.79
C GLY A 608 16.69 13.53 -8.06
N LEU A 609 16.54 12.33 -7.49
CA LEU A 609 15.29 11.60 -7.44
C LEU A 609 14.64 11.79 -6.07
N HIS A 610 13.41 12.24 -6.08
CA HIS A 610 12.65 12.58 -4.88
C HIS A 610 11.37 11.73 -4.77
N TYR A 611 10.96 11.43 -3.53
CA TYR A 611 9.75 10.69 -3.20
C TYR A 611 8.83 11.52 -2.30
N GLN A 612 7.52 11.44 -2.54
CA GLN A 612 6.47 11.93 -1.64
C GLN A 612 5.48 10.81 -1.34
N THR A 613 5.18 10.63 -0.05
CA THR A 613 4.17 9.66 0.44
C THR A 613 2.78 10.06 0.00
N SER A 614 2.48 11.38 0.09
CA SER A 614 1.24 11.98 -0.39
C SER A 614 1.51 13.40 -0.88
N THR A 615 0.83 13.79 -1.93
CA THR A 615 0.92 15.15 -2.49
C THR A 615 -0.10 16.06 -1.85
N ARG A 616 0.16 17.36 -1.88
CA ARG A 616 -0.81 18.38 -1.46
C ARG A 616 -2.12 18.26 -2.23
N GLU A 617 -2.04 17.99 -3.53
CA GLU A 617 -3.20 17.89 -4.41
C GLU A 617 -4.17 16.80 -3.95
N TYR A 618 -3.64 15.69 -3.47
CA TYR A 618 -4.46 14.62 -2.91
C TYR A 618 -5.07 15.00 -1.55
N ILE A 619 -4.31 15.66 -0.70
CA ILE A 619 -4.82 16.13 0.60
C ILE A 619 -5.91 17.19 0.41
N GLU A 620 -5.76 18.09 -0.57
CA GLU A 620 -6.81 19.06 -0.94
C GLU A 620 -8.05 18.36 -1.48
N PHE A 621 -7.88 17.36 -2.33
CA PHE A 621 -8.97 16.52 -2.81
C PHE A 621 -9.73 15.88 -1.64
N LEU A 622 -9.04 15.23 -0.70
CA LEU A 622 -9.67 14.61 0.48
C LEU A 622 -10.45 15.66 1.29
N ARG A 623 -9.85 16.83 1.55
CA ARG A 623 -10.54 17.93 2.23
C ARG A 623 -11.82 18.32 1.53
N ASP A 624 -11.73 18.56 0.24
CA ASP A 624 -12.81 19.17 -0.53
C ASP A 624 -13.95 18.17 -0.77
N GLU A 625 -13.63 16.89 -1.03
CA GLU A 625 -14.64 15.84 -1.17
C GLU A 625 -15.34 15.56 0.16
N ILE A 626 -14.62 15.47 1.27
CA ILE A 626 -15.25 15.25 2.59
C ILE A 626 -16.10 16.46 3.00
N ASN A 627 -15.65 17.68 2.74
CA ASN A 627 -16.38 18.90 3.07
C ASN A 627 -17.54 19.20 2.09
N GLY A 628 -17.69 18.43 1.01
CA GLY A 628 -18.74 18.63 0.00
C GLY A 628 -18.49 19.82 -0.91
N THR A 629 -17.24 20.28 -1.05
CA THR A 629 -16.82 21.41 -1.89
C THR A 629 -16.07 20.97 -3.15
N GLY A 630 -15.79 19.67 -3.31
CA GLY A 630 -15.05 19.12 -4.46
C GLY A 630 -15.77 19.30 -5.79
N GLY A 631 -17.07 19.04 -5.81
CA GLY A 631 -17.92 19.29 -6.98
C GLY A 631 -17.78 18.28 -8.12
N THR A 632 -17.10 17.16 -7.90
CA THR A 632 -16.90 16.09 -8.89
C THR A 632 -18.09 15.13 -8.98
N LEU A 633 -18.73 14.84 -7.85
CA LEU A 633 -19.97 14.08 -7.81
C LEU A 633 -21.14 15.00 -8.14
N VAL A 634 -21.83 14.76 -9.24
CA VAL A 634 -22.94 15.61 -9.72
C VAL A 634 -24.22 14.80 -9.90
N GLY A 635 -25.35 15.40 -9.52
CA GLY A 635 -26.66 14.76 -9.63
C GLY A 635 -26.80 13.56 -8.69
N THR A 636 -27.77 12.70 -8.97
CA THR A 636 -27.90 11.40 -8.30
C THR A 636 -27.12 10.36 -9.11
N GLY A 637 -26.18 9.69 -8.48
CA GLY A 637 -25.46 8.58 -9.09
C GLY A 637 -26.34 7.34 -9.31
N ALA A 638 -25.76 6.25 -9.76
CA ALA A 638 -26.45 4.99 -9.97
C ALA A 638 -27.07 4.42 -8.68
N GLY A 639 -26.51 4.74 -7.52
CA GLY A 639 -27.06 4.41 -6.20
C GLY A 639 -28.35 5.11 -5.85
N GLY A 640 -28.72 6.19 -6.55
CA GLY A 640 -29.94 6.95 -6.33
C GLY A 640 -29.85 8.04 -5.27
N ASP A 641 -28.72 8.17 -4.60
CA ASP A 641 -28.48 9.11 -3.50
C ASP A 641 -27.85 10.43 -3.98
N PRO A 642 -28.08 11.53 -3.25
CA PRO A 642 -27.43 12.80 -3.57
C PRO A 642 -25.90 12.71 -3.34
N PRO A 643 -25.12 13.52 -4.04
CA PRO A 643 -23.68 13.61 -3.78
C PRO A 643 -23.39 14.19 -2.40
N TYR A 644 -22.20 13.92 -1.85
CA TYR A 644 -21.70 14.51 -0.60
C TYR A 644 -22.58 14.22 0.63
N ILE A 645 -23.19 13.04 0.68
CA ILE A 645 -24.10 12.60 1.75
C ILE A 645 -23.42 12.55 3.13
N VAL A 646 -22.11 12.43 3.18
CA VAL A 646 -21.32 12.46 4.41
C VAL A 646 -21.61 13.72 5.24
N GLN A 647 -21.90 14.84 4.60
CA GLN A 647 -22.17 16.10 5.29
C GLN A 647 -23.55 16.15 5.95
N THR A 648 -24.50 15.34 5.53
CA THR A 648 -25.90 15.43 5.95
C THR A 648 -26.39 14.20 6.71
N ASP A 649 -25.89 13.00 6.41
CA ASP A 649 -26.31 11.76 7.06
C ASP A 649 -25.70 11.60 8.46
N GLY A 650 -26.52 11.17 9.42
CA GLY A 650 -26.14 11.00 10.83
C GLY A 650 -25.10 9.89 11.05
N LEU A 651 -25.08 8.86 10.19
CA LEU A 651 -24.11 7.77 10.27
C LEU A 651 -22.66 8.29 10.16
N PHE A 652 -22.45 9.37 9.40
CA PHE A 652 -21.13 9.93 9.13
C PHE A 652 -20.73 11.08 10.08
N SER A 653 -21.44 11.24 11.21
CA SER A 653 -21.16 12.35 12.14
C SER A 653 -19.72 12.42 12.61
N HIS A 654 -19.07 11.27 12.82
CA HIS A 654 -17.67 11.15 13.24
C HIS A 654 -16.66 11.13 12.06
N LEU A 655 -17.15 11.09 10.83
CA LEU A 655 -16.31 11.13 9.62
C LEU A 655 -16.18 12.53 9.03
N ARG A 656 -17.16 13.42 9.26
CA ARG A 656 -17.17 14.77 8.69
C ARG A 656 -15.96 15.61 9.06
N GLY A 657 -15.42 15.40 10.25
CA GLY A 657 -14.26 16.12 10.75
C GLY A 657 -12.97 15.82 10.00
N TRP A 658 -12.89 14.71 9.28
CA TRP A 658 -11.66 14.27 8.65
C TRP A 658 -11.17 15.19 7.53
N GLY A 659 -12.07 15.86 6.80
CA GLY A 659 -11.67 16.82 5.77
C GLY A 659 -10.80 17.95 6.31
N ASN A 660 -11.27 18.58 7.41
CA ASN A 660 -10.50 19.63 8.06
C ASN A 660 -9.31 19.10 8.86
N ALA A 661 -9.43 17.92 9.47
CA ALA A 661 -8.36 17.33 10.25
C ALA A 661 -7.15 16.98 9.37
N ILE A 662 -7.36 16.30 8.24
CA ILE A 662 -6.26 15.93 7.34
C ILE A 662 -5.58 17.15 6.73
N TRP A 663 -6.35 18.18 6.37
CA TRP A 663 -5.80 19.43 5.87
C TRP A 663 -4.96 20.14 6.92
N SER A 664 -5.48 20.29 8.15
CA SER A 664 -4.75 20.94 9.25
C SER A 664 -3.49 20.18 9.65
N LEU A 665 -3.55 18.83 9.65
CA LEU A 665 -2.39 17.98 9.87
C LEU A 665 -1.34 18.19 8.77
N TRP A 666 -1.77 18.25 7.51
CA TRP A 666 -0.86 18.50 6.41
C TRP A 666 -0.23 19.89 6.50
N GLU A 667 -1.01 20.96 6.71
CA GLU A 667 -0.48 22.32 6.85
C GLU A 667 0.56 22.43 7.96
N HIS A 668 0.29 21.79 9.09
CA HIS A 668 1.17 21.79 10.24
C HIS A 668 2.44 20.96 10.02
N ASN A 669 2.36 19.87 9.27
CA ASN A 669 3.43 18.89 9.09
C ASN A 669 3.93 18.78 7.63
N LYS A 670 3.68 19.77 6.77
CA LYS A 670 4.07 19.73 5.36
C LYS A 670 5.58 19.68 5.12
N ASP A 671 6.37 20.12 6.10
CA ASP A 671 7.83 20.09 6.04
C ASP A 671 8.41 18.77 6.59
N VAL A 672 7.59 17.90 7.16
CA VAL A 672 8.00 16.56 7.60
C VAL A 672 8.23 15.68 6.38
N PRO A 673 9.35 14.93 6.31
CA PRO A 673 9.65 14.03 5.21
C PRO A 673 8.50 13.06 4.90
N GLY A 674 8.15 12.94 3.62
CA GLY A 674 7.00 12.18 3.14
C GLY A 674 5.90 13.09 2.61
N MET A 675 5.55 14.19 3.30
CA MET A 675 4.83 15.32 2.71
C MET A 675 5.82 16.26 2.02
N ALA A 676 6.88 16.68 2.69
CA ALA A 676 8.05 17.22 2.00
C ALA A 676 8.75 16.11 1.17
N PRO A 677 9.26 16.41 -0.02
CA PRO A 677 9.98 15.45 -0.83
C PRO A 677 11.20 14.88 -0.11
N ILE A 678 11.31 13.55 -0.09
CA ILE A 678 12.49 12.83 0.40
C ILE A 678 13.42 12.60 -0.77
N GLN A 679 14.63 13.13 -0.72
CA GLN A 679 15.65 12.81 -1.73
C GLN A 679 16.16 11.38 -1.50
N ILE A 680 15.85 10.49 -2.46
CA ILE A 680 16.24 9.07 -2.42
C ILE A 680 17.69 8.90 -2.83
N THR A 681 18.05 9.53 -3.94
CA THR A 681 19.39 9.48 -4.54
C THR A 681 19.67 10.74 -5.35
N SER A 682 20.94 11.06 -5.55
CA SER A 682 21.37 12.15 -6.43
C SER A 682 22.72 11.84 -7.07
N ALA A 683 23.00 12.49 -8.19
CA ALA A 683 24.28 12.42 -8.87
C ALA A 683 24.63 13.77 -9.51
N ASP A 684 25.92 14.11 -9.49
CA ASP A 684 26.47 15.14 -10.34
C ASP A 684 26.80 14.53 -11.71
N ALA A 685 26.27 15.12 -12.78
CA ALA A 685 26.58 14.66 -14.14
C ALA A 685 28.02 15.01 -14.55
N ALA A 686 28.68 14.07 -15.18
CA ALA A 686 29.97 14.36 -15.84
C ALA A 686 29.74 15.40 -16.96
N VAL A 687 30.43 16.55 -16.86
CA VAL A 687 30.30 17.61 -17.86
C VAL A 687 31.32 17.36 -18.99
N GLU A 688 30.82 17.09 -20.18
CA GLU A 688 31.62 16.73 -21.35
C GLU A 688 31.29 17.63 -22.53
N GLN A 689 32.16 17.60 -23.53
CA GLN A 689 31.91 18.21 -24.83
C GLN A 689 31.79 17.12 -25.89
N SER A 690 30.67 17.11 -26.63
CA SER A 690 30.57 16.23 -27.78
C SER A 690 31.65 16.55 -28.79
N PRO A 691 32.41 15.57 -29.34
CA PRO A 691 33.38 15.82 -30.37
C PRO A 691 32.69 16.44 -31.59
N MET A 692 33.11 17.64 -31.99
CA MET A 692 32.66 18.25 -33.24
C MET A 692 33.23 17.46 -34.42
N THR A 693 32.35 16.72 -35.11
CA THR A 693 32.72 16.12 -36.38
C THR A 693 32.73 17.23 -37.44
N TYR A 694 33.88 17.79 -37.73
CA TYR A 694 34.03 18.65 -38.90
C TYR A 694 33.85 17.80 -40.16
N LEU A 695 32.72 17.90 -40.80
CA LEU A 695 32.61 17.47 -42.18
C LEU A 695 33.46 18.42 -43.02
N PRO A 696 34.52 17.97 -43.75
CA PRO A 696 35.28 18.85 -44.59
C PRO A 696 34.38 19.41 -45.67
N LEU A 697 34.32 20.74 -45.73
CA LEU A 697 33.64 21.44 -46.80
C LEU A 697 34.36 21.10 -48.11
N VAL A 698 33.83 20.16 -48.87
CA VAL A 698 34.32 19.89 -50.22
C VAL A 698 33.85 21.03 -51.11
N THR A 699 34.65 22.09 -51.20
CA THR A 699 34.48 23.10 -52.24
C THR A 699 34.84 22.47 -53.57
N ARG A 700 33.82 22.10 -54.36
CA ARG A 700 34.04 21.82 -55.79
C ARG A 700 34.46 23.14 -56.45
N ARG A 701 35.69 23.16 -57.03
CA ARG A 701 36.10 24.15 -57.97
C ARG A 701 35.55 23.82 -59.37
#